data_33e51af811fcee87a395a6e1a0610951
#
_entry.id   33e51af811fcee87a395a6e1a0610951
#
_cell.length_a   1.000
_cell.length_b   1.000
_cell.length_c   1.000
_cell.angle_alpha   90.00
_cell.angle_beta   90.00
_cell.angle_gamma   90.00
#
_symmetry.space_group_name_H-M   'P 1'
#
loop_
_entity.id
_entity.type
_entity.pdbx_description
1 polymer ?
#
loop_
_entity_poly.entity_id
_entity_poly.type
_entity_poly.pdbx_seq_one_letter_code
_entity_poly.pdbx_strand_id
1 'polypeptide(L)'
;MRAHLAAAIGGRGGVVVVSGDAGIGKSALVESIIGEAEGQRVRVLTGRAWEFADAPAYFPIRSGLRALGVTLAVPAASDADAFGLWEELLEALARACDRSPILWVLEDLHAADAQTIELLAFLAQPLRAMAALVVATVRTGDARAAGPVLSRLTRLLRDGSTIALGPLCEADVVALAASVAGRELPSSTAPVWMARTGGNPLFVVECARAVRSGRSLERALPETVVEVVVERLRALPSATRGWLEQGAIVGRDFTAATVARAAERMPSVVIDGLLPALRAGLLEEHAPGRFRFAHALVRDAIEEAMPADARRACHARTADALGELGDATEVLVERARHAIAGLGVTPDDAAEAIVLRAVAALESEGARDRAFSLWRRWIDTRGAKLDAALLLEAARLASAAGNYGEAERMAESAGAMARAANDPVRAAMAALARGASPLPGVVNAAHVRALEDAIESLDAEKEPRLARLLRARLAAAMQPAADPGIPVAIAREAIVGARATGDPSHLREVLVLAGSALMTFVDAVETHALAGELLSSSLAANDSPRALRAFSRLVVGHLELGDFAAFDADADRMMAHTRAVGHPSLTWRPLIVASMRALARGQFEDSERFVTEVEQSAALVDDPALSVSLQAHKMYRMFAIDDEGAIRAALATVAPKLFAFAGDLGTLAIQTMFALRLEDREGAAAALPGLAHFARVLPVDSPSLGIVGEAVALAGSNEDRASWLGRLLPFVGREITTAPIPYTYEGPIARAVGLLEASLGRLDAADARLEAARATCRAQRFTPWVARLSLERGRVALAAGRGNEARTLFDEAASTARELGMRGIEAKARAAMGGGARVPVPAPATDPESILLTREGEVWRVAWAARVVRVRDSRGVQLLAKLVASRGERIHALVLAGDGEVALPETDAGEAVDRRAVAAYRARLAMIDDEIASTESGTDARRADRLRRERGMLVEEIARAIGLGGRLRKVGSATERARIAVTRRLKDAVARIAELDEDLGRHLRAEVRTGTYCSYGG
;
A
#
# COMPACT_ATOMS: atom_id res chain seq x y z
N MET A 1 -33.74 3.76 -8.23
CA MET A 1 -33.78 2.29 -8.12
C MET A 1 -34.66 1.67 -9.21
N ARG A 2 -35.94 1.99 -9.34
CA ARG A 2 -36.86 1.43 -10.39
C ARG A 2 -36.33 1.55 -11.80
N ALA A 3 -35.79 2.72 -12.17
CA ALA A 3 -35.18 2.92 -13.48
C ALA A 3 -33.98 2.00 -13.75
N HIS A 4 -33.15 1.74 -12.74
CA HIS A 4 -32.05 0.79 -12.86
C HIS A 4 -32.53 -0.65 -12.98
N LEU A 5 -33.56 -1.05 -12.21
CA LEU A 5 -34.17 -2.37 -12.34
C LEU A 5 -34.76 -2.58 -13.73
N ALA A 6 -35.52 -1.61 -14.23
CA ALA A 6 -36.09 -1.66 -15.57
C ALA A 6 -35.03 -1.73 -16.67
N ALA A 7 -33.93 -0.98 -16.53
CA ALA A 7 -32.77 -1.04 -17.44
C ALA A 7 -32.12 -2.42 -17.43
N ALA A 8 -31.94 -3.02 -16.25
CA ALA A 8 -31.36 -4.34 -16.10
C ALA A 8 -32.25 -5.44 -16.70
N ILE A 9 -33.55 -5.37 -16.53
CA ILE A 9 -34.51 -6.26 -17.18
C ILE A 9 -34.41 -6.16 -18.71
N GLY A 10 -34.11 -4.96 -19.23
CA GLY A 10 -33.83 -4.70 -20.64
C GLY A 10 -32.42 -5.04 -21.11
N GLY A 11 -31.62 -5.80 -20.35
CA GLY A 11 -30.27 -6.23 -20.70
C GLY A 11 -29.18 -5.15 -20.47
N ARG A 12 -29.47 -4.07 -19.76
CA ARG A 12 -28.54 -3.00 -19.41
C ARG A 12 -28.43 -2.89 -17.90
N GLY A 13 -27.69 -3.82 -17.31
CA GLY A 13 -27.48 -3.90 -15.88
C GLY A 13 -26.40 -2.98 -15.34
N GLY A 14 -25.87 -3.32 -14.18
CA GLY A 14 -24.82 -2.54 -13.53
C GLY A 14 -24.81 -2.68 -12.03
N VAL A 15 -24.01 -1.81 -11.36
CA VAL A 15 -23.91 -1.73 -9.91
C VAL A 15 -24.48 -0.41 -9.42
N VAL A 16 -25.36 -0.48 -8.43
CA VAL A 16 -25.92 0.69 -7.74
C VAL A 16 -25.54 0.63 -6.27
N VAL A 17 -24.90 1.68 -5.78
CA VAL A 17 -24.53 1.80 -4.37
C VAL A 17 -25.48 2.76 -3.67
N VAL A 18 -26.20 2.25 -2.67
CA VAL A 18 -27.07 3.04 -1.79
C VAL A 18 -26.28 3.44 -0.55
N SER A 19 -25.98 4.71 -0.43
CA SER A 19 -25.21 5.27 0.69
C SER A 19 -26.10 6.13 1.62
N GLY A 20 -25.74 6.22 2.89
CA GLY A 20 -26.44 7.05 3.87
C GLY A 20 -26.18 6.58 5.31
N ASP A 21 -26.58 7.39 6.27
CA ASP A 21 -26.36 7.15 7.69
C ASP A 21 -27.11 5.92 8.22
N ALA A 22 -26.73 5.48 9.42
CA ALA A 22 -27.45 4.39 10.07
C ALA A 22 -28.91 4.78 10.35
N GLY A 23 -29.86 3.86 10.03
CA GLY A 23 -31.29 4.11 10.25
C GLY A 23 -31.97 4.97 9.18
N ILE A 24 -31.28 5.49 8.16
CA ILE A 24 -31.79 6.38 7.13
C ILE A 24 -32.77 5.73 6.14
N GLY A 25 -32.96 4.41 6.23
CA GLY A 25 -33.92 3.70 5.37
C GLY A 25 -33.30 2.93 4.22
N LYS A 26 -31.99 2.66 4.21
CA LYS A 26 -31.34 1.87 3.13
C LYS A 26 -31.97 0.49 2.93
N SER A 27 -32.17 -0.26 4.01
CA SER A 27 -32.80 -1.59 3.96
C SER A 27 -34.27 -1.52 3.50
N ALA A 28 -35.03 -0.53 3.95
CA ALA A 28 -36.41 -0.35 3.49
C ALA A 28 -36.50 -0.07 1.98
N LEU A 29 -35.55 0.72 1.43
CA LEU A 29 -35.46 0.95 -0.01
C LEU A 29 -35.12 -0.34 -0.75
N VAL A 30 -34.21 -1.15 -0.20
CA VAL A 30 -33.81 -2.45 -0.76
C VAL A 30 -34.95 -3.44 -0.72
N GLU A 31 -35.68 -3.56 0.38
CA GLU A 31 -36.86 -4.41 0.51
C GLU A 31 -37.96 -4.02 -0.49
N SER A 32 -38.17 -2.72 -0.68
CA SER A 32 -39.13 -2.22 -1.68
C SER A 32 -38.77 -2.65 -3.09
N ILE A 33 -37.47 -2.62 -3.47
CA ILE A 33 -37.05 -3.03 -4.81
C ILE A 33 -37.04 -4.55 -4.99
N ILE A 34 -36.82 -5.31 -3.92
CA ILE A 34 -36.96 -6.77 -3.91
C ILE A 34 -38.40 -7.15 -4.22
N GLY A 35 -39.35 -6.57 -3.50
CA GLY A 35 -40.78 -6.86 -3.75
C GLY A 35 -41.24 -6.49 -5.18
N GLU A 36 -40.69 -5.40 -5.74
CA GLU A 36 -40.93 -5.05 -7.13
C GLU A 36 -40.30 -6.02 -8.13
N ALA A 37 -39.08 -6.48 -7.86
CA ALA A 37 -38.39 -7.45 -8.70
C ALA A 37 -39.08 -8.81 -8.71
N GLU A 38 -39.56 -9.29 -7.56
CA GLU A 38 -40.32 -10.54 -7.43
C GLU A 38 -41.63 -10.47 -8.25
N GLY A 39 -42.34 -9.33 -8.20
CA GLY A 39 -43.53 -9.09 -9.01
C GLY A 39 -43.25 -9.12 -10.52
N GLN A 40 -42.03 -8.85 -10.95
CA GLN A 40 -41.61 -8.85 -12.36
C GLN A 40 -40.85 -10.14 -12.78
N ARG A 41 -40.86 -11.19 -11.96
CA ARG A 41 -40.18 -12.47 -12.20
C ARG A 41 -38.66 -12.32 -12.34
N VAL A 42 -38.08 -11.33 -11.69
CA VAL A 42 -36.64 -11.17 -11.57
C VAL A 42 -36.12 -12.10 -10.46
N ARG A 43 -35.07 -12.81 -10.72
CA ARG A 43 -34.43 -13.67 -9.71
C ARG A 43 -33.67 -12.83 -8.70
N VAL A 44 -34.07 -12.92 -7.43
CA VAL A 44 -33.41 -12.18 -6.35
C VAL A 44 -32.33 -13.03 -5.68
N LEU A 45 -31.15 -12.48 -5.55
CA LEU A 45 -30.04 -13.03 -4.79
C LEU A 45 -29.72 -12.05 -3.66
N THR A 46 -29.48 -12.56 -2.46
CA THR A 46 -29.15 -11.70 -1.32
C THR A 46 -27.85 -12.15 -0.66
N GLY A 47 -27.06 -11.20 -0.23
CA GLY A 47 -25.88 -11.40 0.57
C GLY A 47 -25.69 -10.23 1.54
N ARG A 48 -25.04 -10.48 2.66
CA ARG A 48 -24.76 -9.46 3.64
C ARG A 48 -23.32 -9.54 4.10
N ALA A 49 -22.66 -8.41 4.15
CA ALA A 49 -21.33 -8.34 4.73
C ALA A 49 -21.42 -8.51 6.27
N TRP A 50 -20.42 -9.13 6.80
CA TRP A 50 -20.32 -9.36 8.24
C TRP A 50 -19.62 -8.15 8.88
N GLU A 51 -20.21 -7.57 9.91
CA GLU A 51 -19.69 -6.36 10.58
C GLU A 51 -18.39 -6.59 11.39
N PHE A 52 -17.76 -7.75 11.24
CA PHE A 52 -16.52 -8.10 11.92
C PHE A 52 -15.32 -7.99 10.99
N ALA A 53 -14.22 -7.45 11.49
CA ALA A 53 -13.00 -7.13 10.72
C ALA A 53 -12.34 -8.35 10.02
N ASP A 54 -12.75 -9.58 10.34
CA ASP A 54 -12.14 -10.82 9.86
C ASP A 54 -13.15 -11.71 9.12
N ALA A 55 -14.11 -11.11 8.41
CA ALA A 55 -15.05 -11.88 7.59
C ALA A 55 -14.27 -12.71 6.55
N PRO A 56 -14.66 -13.99 6.32
CA PRO A 56 -14.08 -14.79 5.27
C PRO A 56 -14.18 -14.10 3.90
N ALA A 57 -13.18 -14.32 3.05
CA ALA A 57 -13.18 -13.82 1.70
C ALA A 57 -14.50 -14.14 0.97
N TYR A 58 -15.03 -13.14 0.26
CA TYR A 58 -16.29 -13.24 -0.49
C TYR A 58 -17.51 -13.60 0.36
N PHE A 59 -17.49 -13.40 1.67
CA PHE A 59 -18.58 -13.81 2.56
C PHE A 59 -19.97 -13.36 2.10
N PRO A 60 -20.21 -12.09 1.76
CA PRO A 60 -21.54 -11.65 1.33
C PRO A 60 -21.96 -12.21 -0.04
N ILE A 61 -21.00 -12.70 -0.82
CA ILE A 61 -21.23 -13.22 -2.18
C ILE A 61 -21.56 -14.71 -2.17
N ARG A 62 -21.06 -15.46 -1.19
CA ARG A 62 -21.21 -16.93 -1.10
C ARG A 62 -22.65 -17.42 -1.15
N SER A 63 -23.58 -16.69 -0.54
CA SER A 63 -25.01 -17.06 -0.56
C SER A 63 -25.60 -16.95 -1.96
N GLY A 64 -25.28 -15.89 -2.69
CA GLY A 64 -25.71 -15.70 -4.08
C GLY A 64 -25.12 -16.73 -5.04
N LEU A 65 -23.84 -17.08 -4.85
CA LEU A 65 -23.15 -18.11 -5.64
C LEU A 65 -23.77 -19.50 -5.48
N ARG A 66 -24.07 -19.89 -4.27
CA ARG A 66 -24.77 -21.16 -4.02
C ARG A 66 -26.13 -21.21 -4.73
N ALA A 67 -26.86 -20.09 -4.72
CA ALA A 67 -28.12 -19.97 -5.41
C ALA A 67 -27.98 -20.06 -6.95
N LEU A 68 -26.80 -19.71 -7.49
CA LEU A 68 -26.47 -19.87 -8.92
C LEU A 68 -25.92 -21.27 -9.26
N GLY A 69 -25.74 -22.14 -8.27
CA GLY A 69 -25.12 -23.47 -8.44
C GLY A 69 -23.60 -23.43 -8.58
N VAL A 70 -22.97 -22.31 -8.23
CA VAL A 70 -21.52 -22.16 -8.18
C VAL A 70 -21.04 -22.52 -6.78
N THR A 71 -20.27 -23.60 -6.66
CA THR A 71 -19.60 -23.94 -5.42
C THR A 71 -18.23 -23.28 -5.43
N LEU A 72 -18.07 -22.23 -4.64
CA LEU A 72 -16.76 -21.66 -4.36
C LEU A 72 -15.95 -22.70 -3.58
N ALA A 73 -15.09 -23.45 -4.27
CA ALA A 73 -13.87 -23.85 -3.65
C ALA A 73 -13.08 -22.54 -3.49
N VAL A 74 -13.12 -21.94 -2.29
CA VAL A 74 -12.25 -20.78 -2.01
C VAL A 74 -10.86 -21.33 -2.00
N PRO A 75 -10.04 -21.03 -3.02
CA PRO A 75 -8.63 -21.38 -2.95
C PRO A 75 -8.06 -20.65 -1.75
N ALA A 76 -7.24 -21.33 -0.98
CA ALA A 76 -6.41 -20.68 0.00
C ALA A 76 -5.56 -19.64 -0.76
N ALA A 77 -6.01 -18.39 -0.71
CA ALA A 77 -5.29 -17.17 -1.03
C ALA A 77 -4.37 -17.15 -2.27
N SER A 78 -4.92 -17.09 -3.49
CA SER A 78 -4.17 -16.58 -4.64
C SER A 78 -5.00 -15.63 -5.50
N ASP A 79 -4.41 -14.48 -5.89
CA ASP A 79 -5.08 -13.53 -6.78
C ASP A 79 -5.27 -14.11 -8.20
N ALA A 80 -4.42 -15.04 -8.63
CA ALA A 80 -4.58 -15.72 -9.92
C ALA A 80 -5.78 -16.68 -9.92
N ASP A 81 -6.03 -17.35 -8.80
CA ASP A 81 -7.24 -18.16 -8.60
C ASP A 81 -8.46 -17.26 -8.37
N ALA A 82 -8.26 -16.05 -7.79
CA ALA A 82 -9.32 -15.07 -7.66
C ALA A 82 -9.83 -14.58 -9.01
N PHE A 83 -8.94 -14.31 -9.97
CA PHE A 83 -9.35 -13.87 -11.31
C PHE A 83 -10.08 -14.98 -12.08
N GLY A 84 -9.59 -16.22 -12.05
CA GLY A 84 -10.28 -17.38 -12.61
C GLY A 84 -11.65 -17.59 -11.98
N LEU A 85 -11.75 -17.42 -10.65
CA LEU A 85 -12.99 -17.43 -9.92
C LEU A 85 -13.95 -16.31 -10.34
N TRP A 86 -13.42 -15.10 -10.60
CA TRP A 86 -14.20 -13.96 -11.06
C TRP A 86 -14.74 -14.17 -12.46
N GLU A 87 -13.95 -14.80 -13.35
CA GLU A 87 -14.39 -15.21 -14.69
C GLU A 87 -15.46 -16.31 -14.63
N GLU A 88 -15.27 -17.35 -13.80
CA GLU A 88 -16.26 -18.39 -13.57
C GLU A 88 -17.57 -17.81 -13.05
N LEU A 89 -17.50 -16.86 -12.12
CA LEU A 89 -18.67 -16.16 -11.60
C LEU A 89 -19.35 -15.33 -12.69
N LEU A 90 -18.57 -14.61 -13.50
CA LEU A 90 -19.10 -13.80 -14.58
C LEU A 90 -19.83 -14.68 -15.61
N GLU A 91 -19.24 -15.82 -15.97
CA GLU A 91 -19.90 -16.80 -16.85
C GLU A 91 -21.16 -17.42 -16.21
N ALA A 92 -21.13 -17.73 -14.92
CA ALA A 92 -22.30 -18.25 -14.20
C ALA A 92 -23.43 -17.22 -14.15
N LEU A 93 -23.08 -15.95 -13.92
CA LEU A 93 -24.03 -14.84 -13.98
C LEU A 93 -24.62 -14.68 -15.39
N ALA A 94 -23.78 -14.74 -16.43
CA ALA A 94 -24.23 -14.66 -17.81
C ALA A 94 -25.23 -15.77 -18.14
N ARG A 95 -24.87 -17.02 -17.86
CA ARG A 95 -25.78 -18.19 -18.04
C ARG A 95 -27.07 -18.08 -17.23
N ALA A 96 -27.03 -17.47 -16.06
CA ALA A 96 -28.22 -17.26 -15.25
C ALA A 96 -29.09 -16.12 -15.79
N CYS A 97 -28.49 -15.06 -16.31
CA CYS A 97 -29.17 -13.94 -16.96
C CYS A 97 -29.90 -14.34 -18.26
N ASP A 98 -29.39 -15.33 -18.98
CA ASP A 98 -30.07 -15.90 -20.18
C ASP A 98 -31.41 -16.54 -19.82
N ARG A 99 -31.60 -16.96 -18.57
CA ARG A 99 -32.82 -17.61 -18.09
C ARG A 99 -33.80 -16.62 -17.47
N SER A 100 -33.30 -15.66 -16.71
CA SER A 100 -34.12 -14.61 -16.07
C SER A 100 -33.23 -13.46 -15.61
N PRO A 101 -33.72 -12.22 -15.64
CA PRO A 101 -32.99 -11.10 -15.05
C PRO A 101 -32.68 -11.35 -13.57
N ILE A 102 -31.55 -10.80 -13.10
CA ILE A 102 -31.07 -10.99 -11.74
C ILE A 102 -31.04 -9.66 -11.00
N LEU A 103 -31.60 -9.62 -9.80
CA LEU A 103 -31.34 -8.59 -8.80
C LEU A 103 -30.45 -9.19 -7.70
N TRP A 104 -29.24 -8.69 -7.56
CA TRP A 104 -28.32 -9.15 -6.51
C TRP A 104 -28.12 -8.07 -5.46
N VAL A 105 -28.63 -8.29 -4.27
CA VAL A 105 -28.55 -7.36 -3.14
C VAL A 105 -27.41 -7.74 -2.23
N LEU A 106 -26.55 -6.77 -1.92
CA LEU A 106 -25.41 -6.91 -1.02
C LEU A 106 -25.49 -5.84 0.08
N GLU A 107 -25.85 -6.26 1.27
CA GLU A 107 -26.01 -5.33 2.39
C GLU A 107 -24.71 -5.10 3.17
N ASP A 108 -24.57 -3.90 3.72
CA ASP A 108 -23.55 -3.46 4.66
C ASP A 108 -22.10 -3.61 4.11
N LEU A 109 -21.87 -3.28 2.82
CA LEU A 109 -20.55 -3.41 2.17
C LEU A 109 -19.40 -2.64 2.85
N HIS A 110 -19.69 -1.68 3.73
CA HIS A 110 -18.67 -1.02 4.55
C HIS A 110 -17.96 -2.00 5.51
N ALA A 111 -18.59 -3.15 5.79
CA ALA A 111 -18.07 -4.24 6.61
C ALA A 111 -17.58 -5.43 5.75
N ALA A 112 -17.57 -5.31 4.42
CA ALA A 112 -17.13 -6.38 3.55
C ALA A 112 -15.60 -6.50 3.52
N ASP A 113 -15.14 -7.72 3.22
CA ASP A 113 -13.74 -8.00 2.95
C ASP A 113 -13.29 -7.31 1.64
N ALA A 114 -11.98 -7.06 1.54
CA ALA A 114 -11.39 -6.35 0.42
C ALA A 114 -11.63 -7.04 -0.94
N GLN A 115 -11.60 -8.37 -0.96
CA GLN A 115 -11.76 -9.18 -2.17
C GLN A 115 -13.20 -9.11 -2.71
N THR A 116 -14.18 -9.04 -1.82
CA THR A 116 -15.59 -8.76 -2.19
C THR A 116 -15.72 -7.44 -2.94
N ILE A 117 -15.06 -6.38 -2.46
CA ILE A 117 -15.14 -5.04 -3.08
C ILE A 117 -14.42 -5.03 -4.43
N GLU A 118 -13.28 -5.70 -4.54
CA GLU A 118 -12.52 -5.83 -5.79
C GLU A 118 -13.29 -6.62 -6.85
N LEU A 119 -13.91 -7.73 -6.46
CA LEU A 119 -14.79 -8.48 -7.35
C LEU A 119 -15.95 -7.62 -7.86
N LEU A 120 -16.59 -6.82 -7.00
CA LEU A 120 -17.66 -5.94 -7.41
C LEU A 120 -17.17 -4.84 -8.37
N ALA A 121 -15.97 -4.32 -8.17
CA ALA A 121 -15.34 -3.38 -9.08
C ALA A 121 -15.03 -4.04 -10.44
N PHE A 122 -14.56 -5.28 -10.46
CA PHE A 122 -14.37 -6.07 -11.67
C PHE A 122 -15.69 -6.30 -12.42
N LEU A 123 -16.75 -6.68 -11.71
CA LEU A 123 -18.07 -6.95 -12.29
C LEU A 123 -18.79 -5.70 -12.81
N ALA A 124 -18.46 -4.50 -12.31
CA ALA A 124 -19.18 -3.28 -12.63
C ALA A 124 -19.25 -2.97 -14.14
N GLN A 125 -18.18 -3.25 -14.87
CA GLN A 125 -18.12 -3.03 -16.33
C GLN A 125 -18.86 -4.12 -17.12
N PRO A 126 -18.60 -5.43 -16.91
CA PRO A 126 -19.33 -6.50 -17.60
C PRO A 126 -20.85 -6.48 -17.40
N LEU A 127 -21.29 -6.16 -16.18
CA LEU A 127 -22.72 -6.11 -15.85
C LEU A 127 -23.52 -5.11 -16.68
N ARG A 128 -22.89 -4.09 -17.28
CA ARG A 128 -23.56 -3.12 -18.17
C ARG A 128 -24.16 -3.73 -19.43
N ALA A 129 -23.67 -4.88 -19.84
CA ALA A 129 -24.16 -5.63 -21.00
C ALA A 129 -25.00 -6.88 -20.61
N MET A 130 -25.41 -6.98 -19.35
CA MET A 130 -26.11 -8.15 -18.82
C MET A 130 -27.47 -7.77 -18.19
N ALA A 131 -28.39 -8.72 -18.13
CA ALA A 131 -29.66 -8.57 -17.44
C ALA A 131 -29.50 -8.75 -15.91
N ALA A 132 -28.54 -8.04 -15.28
CA ALA A 132 -28.23 -8.18 -13.87
C ALA A 132 -28.01 -6.81 -13.20
N LEU A 133 -28.70 -6.56 -12.10
CA LEU A 133 -28.54 -5.39 -11.25
C LEU A 133 -27.95 -5.83 -9.90
N VAL A 134 -26.77 -5.30 -9.55
CA VAL A 134 -26.22 -5.42 -8.20
C VAL A 134 -26.60 -4.17 -7.42
N VAL A 135 -27.20 -4.34 -6.27
CA VAL A 135 -27.54 -3.26 -5.34
C VAL A 135 -26.73 -3.46 -4.06
N ALA A 136 -25.89 -2.51 -3.75
CA ALA A 136 -25.04 -2.56 -2.58
C ALA A 136 -25.40 -1.46 -1.58
N THR A 137 -25.44 -1.75 -0.28
CA THR A 137 -25.67 -0.72 0.75
C THR A 137 -24.37 -0.40 1.52
N VAL A 138 -24.13 0.89 1.78
CA VAL A 138 -22.96 1.41 2.48
C VAL A 138 -23.39 2.45 3.53
N ARG A 139 -22.77 2.42 4.72
CA ARG A 139 -22.92 3.49 5.73
C ARG A 139 -21.93 4.62 5.46
N THR A 140 -22.43 5.86 5.58
CA THR A 140 -21.59 7.07 5.58
C THR A 140 -21.23 7.43 7.02
N GLY A 141 -19.98 7.90 7.25
CA GLY A 141 -19.58 8.40 8.58
C GLY A 141 -19.08 7.34 9.58
N ASP A 142 -18.97 6.08 9.18
CA ASP A 142 -18.38 5.05 10.06
C ASP A 142 -16.84 5.18 10.08
N ALA A 143 -16.28 5.48 11.25
CA ALA A 143 -14.82 5.57 11.46
C ALA A 143 -14.09 4.24 11.16
N ARG A 144 -14.81 3.13 11.09
CA ARG A 144 -14.28 1.81 10.73
C ARG A 144 -14.02 1.67 9.23
N ALA A 145 -14.62 2.53 8.40
CA ALA A 145 -14.36 2.60 6.95
C ALA A 145 -13.09 3.40 6.60
N ALA A 146 -12.26 3.75 7.58
CA ALA A 146 -10.98 4.40 7.35
C ALA A 146 -9.92 3.37 6.90
N GLY A 147 -9.21 3.67 5.82
CA GLY A 147 -8.12 2.82 5.33
C GLY A 147 -8.34 2.28 3.91
N PRO A 148 -7.72 1.13 3.56
CA PRO A 148 -7.74 0.57 2.21
C PRO A 148 -9.14 0.27 1.65
N VAL A 149 -10.11 -0.05 2.52
CA VAL A 149 -11.50 -0.33 2.15
C VAL A 149 -12.19 0.90 1.57
N LEU A 150 -11.94 2.08 2.15
CA LEU A 150 -12.55 3.34 1.69
C LEU A 150 -12.04 3.73 0.29
N SER A 151 -10.74 3.55 0.01
CA SER A 151 -10.17 3.85 -1.30
C SER A 151 -10.71 2.92 -2.40
N ARG A 152 -10.96 1.66 -2.07
CA ARG A 152 -11.55 0.66 -2.98
C ARG A 152 -13.04 0.92 -3.22
N LEU A 153 -13.79 1.24 -2.16
CA LEU A 153 -15.18 1.70 -2.28
C LEU A 153 -15.28 2.96 -3.15
N THR A 154 -14.33 3.89 -3.06
CA THR A 154 -14.30 5.09 -3.91
C THR A 154 -14.15 4.74 -5.40
N ARG A 155 -13.41 3.69 -5.75
CA ARG A 155 -13.32 3.19 -7.13
C ARG A 155 -14.66 2.62 -7.60
N LEU A 156 -15.29 1.75 -6.79
CA LEU A 156 -16.62 1.20 -7.09
C LEU A 156 -17.67 2.31 -7.25
N LEU A 157 -17.59 3.37 -6.45
CA LEU A 157 -18.47 4.53 -6.53
C LEU A 157 -18.28 5.36 -7.82
N ARG A 158 -17.09 5.34 -8.45
CA ARG A 158 -16.84 6.00 -9.74
C ARG A 158 -17.43 5.23 -10.91
N ASP A 159 -17.36 3.90 -10.87
CA ASP A 159 -17.76 3.03 -11.97
C ASP A 159 -19.22 2.61 -11.88
N GLY A 160 -19.85 2.71 -10.72
CA GLY A 160 -21.27 2.44 -10.44
C GLY A 160 -22.12 3.71 -10.35
N SER A 161 -23.43 3.50 -10.25
CA SER A 161 -24.38 4.57 -9.91
C SER A 161 -24.53 4.69 -8.41
N THR A 162 -24.54 5.92 -7.87
CA THR A 162 -24.70 6.14 -6.42
C THR A 162 -26.02 6.80 -6.12
N ILE A 163 -26.77 6.24 -5.14
CA ILE A 163 -27.97 6.83 -4.55
C ILE A 163 -27.66 7.19 -3.10
N ALA A 164 -27.48 8.48 -2.84
CA ALA A 164 -27.29 8.97 -1.47
C ALA A 164 -28.65 9.25 -0.83
N LEU A 165 -28.92 8.58 0.30
CA LEU A 165 -30.12 8.81 1.11
C LEU A 165 -29.79 9.86 2.16
N GLY A 166 -30.58 10.95 2.15
CA GLY A 166 -30.57 11.97 3.17
C GLY A 166 -31.75 11.83 4.14
N PRO A 167 -31.79 12.69 5.18
CA PRO A 167 -32.93 12.77 6.09
C PRO A 167 -34.26 13.02 5.36
N LEU A 168 -35.35 12.52 5.94
CA LEU A 168 -36.71 12.81 5.46
C LEU A 168 -37.03 14.31 5.63
N CYS A 169 -37.81 14.84 4.69
CA CYS A 169 -38.34 16.18 4.85
C CYS A 169 -39.46 16.21 5.91
N GLU A 170 -39.84 17.40 6.38
CA GLU A 170 -40.83 17.59 7.42
C GLU A 170 -42.20 16.89 7.09
N ALA A 171 -42.62 16.98 5.84
CA ALA A 171 -43.88 16.36 5.41
C ALA A 171 -43.78 14.82 5.49
N ASP A 172 -42.71 14.23 5.05
CA ASP A 172 -42.48 12.78 5.08
C ASP A 172 -42.30 12.27 6.52
N VAL A 173 -41.66 13.06 7.39
CA VAL A 173 -41.54 12.75 8.83
C VAL A 173 -42.90 12.65 9.49
N VAL A 174 -43.81 13.62 9.25
CA VAL A 174 -45.16 13.60 9.82
C VAL A 174 -46.00 12.47 9.23
N ALA A 175 -45.88 12.23 7.93
CA ALA A 175 -46.61 11.13 7.25
C ALA A 175 -46.18 9.76 7.79
N LEU A 176 -44.86 9.54 7.94
CA LEU A 176 -44.32 8.32 8.52
C LEU A 176 -44.72 8.16 10.00
N ALA A 177 -44.63 9.22 10.78
CA ALA A 177 -45.02 9.22 12.20
C ALA A 177 -46.52 8.93 12.36
N ALA A 178 -47.41 9.54 11.54
CA ALA A 178 -48.84 9.29 11.55
C ALA A 178 -49.19 7.85 11.19
N SER A 179 -48.56 7.30 10.14
CA SER A 179 -48.71 5.91 9.72
C SER A 179 -48.36 4.93 10.85
N VAL A 180 -47.24 5.13 11.52
CA VAL A 180 -46.77 4.25 12.62
C VAL A 180 -47.59 4.45 13.89
N ALA A 181 -47.98 5.67 14.21
CA ALA A 181 -48.84 5.98 15.37
C ALA A 181 -50.28 5.49 15.21
N GLY A 182 -50.72 5.23 13.96
CA GLY A 182 -52.06 4.80 13.66
C GLY A 182 -53.14 5.89 13.83
N ARG A 183 -52.73 7.17 13.79
CA ARG A 183 -53.57 8.33 13.91
C ARG A 183 -53.03 9.52 13.13
N GLU A 184 -53.89 10.41 12.71
CA GLU A 184 -53.45 11.67 12.10
C GLU A 184 -52.67 12.54 13.13
N LEU A 185 -51.58 13.11 12.65
CA LEU A 185 -50.77 14.04 13.40
C LEU A 185 -50.88 15.44 12.77
N PRO A 186 -51.10 16.48 13.56
CA PRO A 186 -51.19 17.84 13.02
C PRO A 186 -49.86 18.24 12.36
N SER A 187 -49.92 18.85 11.19
CA SER A 187 -48.74 19.37 10.49
C SER A 187 -47.95 20.38 11.30
N SER A 188 -48.61 21.09 12.25
CA SER A 188 -47.96 22.00 13.20
C SER A 188 -46.97 21.29 14.14
N THR A 189 -46.99 19.96 14.22
CA THR A 189 -46.03 19.18 15.03
C THR A 189 -44.73 18.86 14.27
N ALA A 190 -44.65 19.14 12.98
CA ALA A 190 -43.50 18.84 12.11
C ALA A 190 -42.18 19.40 12.66
N PRO A 191 -42.06 20.66 13.09
CA PRO A 191 -40.78 21.18 13.63
C PRO A 191 -40.29 20.43 14.86
N VAL A 192 -41.21 19.97 15.71
CA VAL A 192 -40.89 19.22 16.95
C VAL A 192 -40.35 17.84 16.55
N TRP A 193 -41.01 17.16 15.59
CA TRP A 193 -40.53 15.89 15.08
C TRP A 193 -39.14 16.02 14.43
N MET A 194 -38.95 17.04 13.59
CA MET A 194 -37.66 17.29 12.93
C MET A 194 -36.55 17.60 13.92
N ALA A 195 -36.80 18.50 14.88
CA ALA A 195 -35.80 18.86 15.85
C ALA A 195 -35.30 17.68 16.70
N ARG A 196 -36.15 16.67 16.91
CA ARG A 196 -35.85 15.52 17.77
C ARG A 196 -35.34 14.31 16.99
N THR A 197 -35.78 14.11 15.74
CA THR A 197 -35.39 12.94 14.95
C THR A 197 -34.33 13.24 13.89
N GLY A 198 -34.03 14.52 13.66
CA GLY A 198 -33.18 14.96 12.57
C GLY A 198 -33.65 14.47 11.19
N GLY A 199 -34.95 14.08 11.06
CA GLY A 199 -35.49 13.46 9.85
C GLY A 199 -35.03 12.02 9.63
N ASN A 200 -34.39 11.39 10.61
CA ASN A 200 -33.98 9.99 10.46
C ASN A 200 -35.19 9.06 10.64
N PRO A 201 -35.53 8.25 9.60
CA PRO A 201 -36.73 7.41 9.62
C PRO A 201 -36.83 6.45 10.81
N LEU A 202 -35.70 5.90 11.26
CA LEU A 202 -35.67 5.00 12.42
C LEU A 202 -36.13 5.73 13.67
N PHE A 203 -35.65 6.95 13.89
CA PHE A 203 -36.01 7.75 15.05
C PHE A 203 -37.47 8.17 14.98
N VAL A 204 -37.95 8.51 13.79
CA VAL A 204 -39.37 8.82 13.56
C VAL A 204 -40.25 7.62 13.94
N VAL A 205 -39.90 6.41 13.47
CA VAL A 205 -40.64 5.18 13.75
C VAL A 205 -40.66 4.87 15.27
N GLU A 206 -39.51 4.96 15.92
CA GLU A 206 -39.43 4.63 17.34
C GLU A 206 -40.18 5.65 18.20
N CYS A 207 -40.06 6.93 17.90
CA CYS A 207 -40.82 7.96 18.57
C CYS A 207 -42.35 7.81 18.33
N ALA A 208 -42.77 7.48 17.11
CA ALA A 208 -44.18 7.25 16.78
C ALA A 208 -44.74 6.00 17.49
N ARG A 209 -43.96 4.95 17.69
CA ARG A 209 -44.36 3.77 18.49
C ARG A 209 -44.55 4.14 19.96
N ALA A 210 -43.70 5.01 20.50
CA ALA A 210 -43.84 5.51 21.86
C ALA A 210 -45.11 6.35 22.02
N VAL A 211 -45.43 7.21 21.05
CA VAL A 211 -46.69 7.98 21.02
C VAL A 211 -47.90 7.06 20.94
N ARG A 212 -47.84 5.98 20.14
CA ARG A 212 -48.91 4.98 20.05
C ARG A 212 -49.19 4.28 21.38
N SER A 213 -48.15 4.08 22.17
CA SER A 213 -48.29 3.47 23.52
C SER A 213 -48.82 4.42 24.60
N GLY A 214 -49.31 5.61 24.24
CA GLY A 214 -50.03 6.54 25.10
C GLY A 214 -49.17 7.64 25.76
N ARG A 215 -47.94 7.84 25.29
CA ARG A 215 -47.05 8.91 25.79
C ARG A 215 -47.34 10.23 25.09
N SER A 216 -47.22 11.35 25.80
CA SER A 216 -47.27 12.68 25.19
C SER A 216 -46.04 12.90 24.30
N LEU A 217 -46.17 13.62 23.20
CA LEU A 217 -45.08 13.92 22.27
C LEU A 217 -43.86 14.57 22.98
N GLU A 218 -44.10 15.41 23.96
CA GLU A 218 -43.10 16.15 24.74
C GLU A 218 -42.29 15.25 25.69
N ARG A 219 -42.87 14.14 26.16
CA ARG A 219 -42.23 13.13 27.02
C ARG A 219 -41.80 11.85 26.31
N ALA A 220 -42.22 11.67 25.05
CA ALA A 220 -41.98 10.46 24.27
C ALA A 220 -40.71 10.52 23.44
N LEU A 221 -40.00 11.63 23.45
CA LEU A 221 -38.85 11.89 22.59
C LEU A 221 -37.55 11.94 23.43
N PRO A 222 -36.92 10.81 23.68
CA PRO A 222 -35.57 10.74 24.25
C PRO A 222 -34.54 11.43 23.35
N GLU A 223 -33.48 11.93 23.95
CA GLU A 223 -32.42 12.65 23.22
C GLU A 223 -31.61 11.76 22.31
N THR A 224 -31.65 10.44 22.56
CA THR A 224 -30.88 9.44 21.74
C THR A 224 -31.67 8.15 21.49
N VAL A 225 -31.33 7.42 20.42
CA VAL A 225 -31.92 6.09 20.12
C VAL A 225 -31.67 5.10 21.25
N VAL A 226 -30.50 5.19 21.88
CA VAL A 226 -30.11 4.33 23.00
C VAL A 226 -31.13 4.44 24.13
N GLU A 227 -31.57 5.67 24.47
CA GLU A 227 -32.56 5.90 25.53
C GLU A 227 -33.94 5.31 25.20
N VAL A 228 -34.39 5.39 23.92
CA VAL A 228 -35.64 4.74 23.49
C VAL A 228 -35.54 3.22 23.66
N VAL A 229 -34.46 2.64 23.19
CA VAL A 229 -34.27 1.19 23.28
C VAL A 229 -34.14 0.74 24.72
N VAL A 230 -33.36 1.46 25.56
CA VAL A 230 -33.19 1.17 26.99
C VAL A 230 -34.50 1.26 27.73
N GLU A 231 -35.35 2.24 27.43
CA GLU A 231 -36.64 2.37 28.05
C GLU A 231 -37.60 1.22 27.70
N ARG A 232 -37.57 0.80 26.40
CA ARG A 232 -38.32 -0.39 25.98
C ARG A 232 -37.83 -1.65 26.64
N LEU A 233 -36.50 -1.80 26.80
CA LEU A 233 -35.90 -2.90 27.53
C LEU A 233 -36.36 -2.91 29.00
N ARG A 234 -36.43 -1.76 29.66
CA ARG A 234 -36.91 -1.67 31.06
C ARG A 234 -38.35 -2.15 31.24
N ALA A 235 -39.17 -2.02 30.20
CA ALA A 235 -40.56 -2.47 30.24
C ALA A 235 -40.71 -3.99 30.06
N LEU A 236 -39.66 -4.70 29.67
CA LEU A 236 -39.66 -6.14 29.47
C LEU A 236 -39.37 -6.89 30.80
N PRO A 237 -39.85 -8.13 30.94
CA PRO A 237 -39.47 -9.03 32.04
C PRO A 237 -37.94 -9.16 32.14
N SER A 238 -37.44 -9.27 33.39
CA SER A 238 -35.98 -9.39 33.59
C SER A 238 -35.35 -10.57 32.88
N ALA A 239 -36.04 -11.71 32.81
CA ALA A 239 -35.60 -12.86 32.05
C ALA A 239 -35.45 -12.57 30.56
N THR A 240 -36.44 -11.88 29.95
CA THR A 240 -36.41 -11.48 28.53
C THR A 240 -35.23 -10.54 28.25
N ARG A 241 -34.96 -9.61 29.17
CA ARG A 241 -33.77 -8.72 29.03
C ARG A 241 -32.48 -9.51 29.03
N GLY A 242 -32.30 -10.47 29.96
CA GLY A 242 -31.11 -11.31 30.00
C GLY A 242 -30.91 -12.12 28.71
N TRP A 243 -31.99 -12.61 28.09
CA TRP A 243 -31.90 -13.28 26.79
C TRP A 243 -31.50 -12.33 25.65
N LEU A 244 -32.03 -11.11 25.66
CA LEU A 244 -31.66 -10.08 24.68
C LEU A 244 -30.22 -9.63 24.83
N GLU A 245 -29.73 -9.43 26.05
CA GLU A 245 -28.34 -9.11 26.36
C GLU A 245 -27.40 -10.21 25.86
N GLN A 246 -27.71 -11.47 26.16
CA GLN A 246 -26.90 -12.59 25.66
C GLN A 246 -26.97 -12.71 24.13
N GLY A 247 -28.16 -12.51 23.53
CA GLY A 247 -28.35 -12.50 22.07
C GLY A 247 -27.59 -11.35 21.39
N ALA A 248 -27.55 -10.17 22.00
CA ALA A 248 -26.81 -9.02 21.48
C ALA A 248 -25.30 -9.27 21.40
N ILE A 249 -24.77 -9.97 22.39
CA ILE A 249 -23.37 -10.41 22.41
C ILE A 249 -23.08 -11.48 21.35
N VAL A 250 -23.98 -12.45 21.16
CA VAL A 250 -23.82 -13.45 20.08
C VAL A 250 -23.79 -12.81 18.71
N GLY A 251 -24.62 -11.79 18.47
CA GLY A 251 -24.66 -11.07 17.22
C GLY A 251 -26.01 -10.48 16.86
N ARG A 252 -26.09 -9.84 15.70
CA ARG A 252 -27.36 -9.32 15.17
C ARG A 252 -28.34 -10.45 14.82
N ASP A 253 -27.81 -11.51 14.23
CA ASP A 253 -28.52 -12.75 13.95
C ASP A 253 -28.03 -13.82 14.91
N PHE A 254 -28.92 -14.45 15.66
CA PHE A 254 -28.55 -15.48 16.62
C PHE A 254 -29.58 -16.60 16.67
N THR A 255 -29.17 -17.76 17.18
CA THR A 255 -30.07 -18.88 17.39
C THR A 255 -30.43 -19.04 18.86
N ALA A 256 -31.66 -19.45 19.15
CA ALA A 256 -32.05 -19.83 20.49
C ALA A 256 -31.12 -20.89 21.09
N ALA A 257 -30.63 -21.81 20.26
CA ALA A 257 -29.71 -22.85 20.65
C ALA A 257 -28.38 -22.31 21.18
N THR A 258 -27.80 -21.29 20.52
CA THR A 258 -26.54 -20.64 20.94
C THR A 258 -26.72 -19.92 22.27
N VAL A 259 -27.81 -19.13 22.39
CA VAL A 259 -28.11 -18.41 23.62
C VAL A 259 -28.43 -19.36 24.76
N ALA A 260 -29.17 -20.45 24.49
CA ALA A 260 -29.51 -21.49 25.47
C ALA A 260 -28.27 -22.18 26.00
N ARG A 261 -27.36 -22.53 25.12
CA ARG A 261 -26.07 -23.12 25.49
C ARG A 261 -25.24 -22.21 26.38
N ALA A 262 -25.10 -20.94 25.98
CA ALA A 262 -24.38 -19.93 26.76
C ALA A 262 -25.01 -19.67 28.14
N ALA A 263 -26.28 -20.01 28.33
CA ALA A 263 -26.99 -19.83 29.59
C ALA A 263 -27.28 -21.18 30.33
N GLU A 264 -26.78 -22.30 29.80
CA GLU A 264 -27.03 -23.65 30.34
C GLU A 264 -28.54 -23.96 30.52
N ARG A 265 -29.33 -23.62 29.46
CA ARG A 265 -30.78 -23.79 29.44
C ARG A 265 -31.22 -24.54 28.18
N MET A 266 -32.48 -25.01 28.19
CA MET A 266 -33.10 -25.61 27.02
C MET A 266 -33.47 -24.52 26.00
N PRO A 267 -33.31 -24.75 24.67
CA PRO A 267 -33.72 -23.82 23.65
C PRO A 267 -35.16 -23.34 23.72
N SER A 268 -36.10 -24.23 24.15
CA SER A 268 -37.51 -23.86 24.30
C SER A 268 -37.71 -22.76 25.35
N VAL A 269 -36.96 -22.80 26.44
CA VAL A 269 -37.04 -21.77 27.50
C VAL A 269 -36.59 -20.40 26.98
N VAL A 270 -35.59 -20.37 26.11
CA VAL A 270 -35.14 -19.14 25.47
C VAL A 270 -36.15 -18.64 24.46
N ILE A 271 -36.71 -19.50 23.64
CA ILE A 271 -37.77 -19.18 22.67
C ILE A 271 -38.97 -18.53 23.37
N ASP A 272 -39.50 -19.21 24.40
CA ASP A 272 -40.63 -18.69 25.19
C ASP A 272 -40.29 -17.37 25.87
N GLY A 273 -39.05 -17.26 26.39
CA GLY A 273 -38.55 -16.05 27.04
C GLY A 273 -38.34 -14.86 26.10
N LEU A 274 -38.17 -15.07 24.80
CA LEU A 274 -38.03 -14.04 23.78
C LEU A 274 -39.37 -13.54 23.20
N LEU A 275 -40.48 -14.24 23.44
CA LEU A 275 -41.80 -13.84 22.96
C LEU A 275 -42.20 -12.39 23.32
N PRO A 276 -41.92 -11.86 24.53
CA PRO A 276 -42.20 -10.46 24.85
C PRO A 276 -41.37 -9.49 23.98
N ALA A 277 -40.14 -9.82 23.63
CA ALA A 277 -39.28 -9.00 22.77
C ALA A 277 -39.74 -9.00 21.31
N LEU A 278 -40.22 -10.15 20.80
CA LEU A 278 -40.88 -10.23 19.48
C LEU A 278 -42.15 -9.35 19.42
N ARG A 279 -43.01 -9.45 20.43
CA ARG A 279 -44.22 -8.59 20.54
C ARG A 279 -43.88 -7.11 20.66
N ALA A 280 -42.77 -6.80 21.31
CA ALA A 280 -42.27 -5.43 21.41
C ALA A 280 -41.57 -4.96 20.12
N GLY A 281 -41.40 -5.79 19.10
CA GLY A 281 -40.75 -5.46 17.82
C GLY A 281 -39.27 -5.11 18.00
N LEU A 282 -38.59 -5.69 18.97
CA LEU A 282 -37.12 -5.57 19.12
C LEU A 282 -36.38 -6.70 18.40
N LEU A 283 -37.08 -7.82 18.18
CA LEU A 283 -36.62 -8.99 17.45
C LEU A 283 -37.62 -9.36 16.35
N GLU A 284 -37.12 -10.09 15.37
CA GLU A 284 -37.85 -10.77 14.31
C GLU A 284 -37.41 -12.23 14.28
N GLU A 285 -38.35 -13.16 14.11
CA GLU A 285 -38.04 -14.58 13.86
C GLU A 285 -38.15 -14.82 12.36
N HIS A 286 -37.04 -15.12 11.72
CA HIS A 286 -36.98 -15.33 10.26
C HIS A 286 -36.91 -16.83 9.88
N ALA A 287 -36.66 -17.70 10.85
CA ALA A 287 -36.81 -19.15 10.78
C ALA A 287 -37.00 -19.71 12.19
N PRO A 288 -37.58 -20.91 12.36
CA PRO A 288 -37.83 -21.49 13.68
C PRO A 288 -36.60 -21.51 14.58
N GLY A 289 -36.66 -20.76 15.70
CA GLY A 289 -35.58 -20.62 16.64
C GLY A 289 -34.38 -19.77 16.17
N ARG A 290 -34.54 -19.06 15.05
CA ARG A 290 -33.55 -18.08 14.54
C ARG A 290 -34.10 -16.67 14.63
N PHE A 291 -33.41 -15.85 15.36
CA PHE A 291 -33.81 -14.49 15.69
C PHE A 291 -32.87 -13.48 15.10
N ARG A 292 -33.42 -12.31 14.76
CA ARG A 292 -32.69 -11.14 14.31
C ARG A 292 -33.14 -9.92 15.09
N PHE A 293 -32.22 -9.08 15.51
CA PHE A 293 -32.60 -7.76 16.01
C PHE A 293 -33.21 -6.94 14.88
N ALA A 294 -34.38 -6.36 15.13
CA ALA A 294 -35.13 -5.57 14.15
C ALA A 294 -34.27 -4.48 13.49
N HIS A 295 -33.30 -3.95 14.23
CA HIS A 295 -32.29 -3.04 13.71
C HIS A 295 -30.92 -3.26 14.40
N ALA A 296 -29.81 -3.03 13.67
CA ALA A 296 -28.46 -3.15 14.27
C ALA A 296 -28.29 -2.19 15.47
N LEU A 297 -28.83 -0.97 15.38
CA LEU A 297 -28.78 0.00 16.47
C LEU A 297 -29.53 -0.49 17.74
N VAL A 298 -30.52 -1.37 17.63
CA VAL A 298 -31.18 -1.98 18.80
C VAL A 298 -30.19 -2.91 19.53
N ARG A 299 -29.47 -3.75 18.78
CA ARG A 299 -28.41 -4.60 19.32
C ARG A 299 -27.33 -3.74 20.00
N ASP A 300 -26.81 -2.74 19.27
CA ASP A 300 -25.72 -1.89 19.75
C ASP A 300 -26.12 -1.13 21.01
N ALA A 301 -27.36 -0.61 21.07
CA ALA A 301 -27.89 0.06 22.25
C ALA A 301 -28.06 -0.89 23.44
N ILE A 302 -28.43 -2.15 23.21
CA ILE A 302 -28.49 -3.17 24.26
C ILE A 302 -27.09 -3.45 24.80
N GLU A 303 -26.13 -3.67 23.92
CA GLU A 303 -24.74 -3.95 24.28
C GLU A 303 -24.10 -2.76 25.03
N GLU A 304 -24.37 -1.53 24.59
CA GLU A 304 -23.86 -0.31 25.22
C GLU A 304 -24.48 -0.07 26.61
N ALA A 305 -25.77 -0.39 26.76
CA ALA A 305 -26.49 -0.24 28.02
C ALA A 305 -26.07 -1.30 29.09
N MET A 306 -25.39 -2.36 28.67
CA MET A 306 -24.95 -3.40 29.60
C MET A 306 -23.81 -2.90 30.50
N PRO A 307 -23.87 -3.18 31.85
CA PRO A 307 -22.71 -3.01 32.71
C PRO A 307 -21.49 -3.79 32.18
N ALA A 308 -20.30 -3.20 32.28
CA ALA A 308 -19.07 -3.80 31.75
C ALA A 308 -18.83 -5.24 32.23
N ASP A 309 -19.13 -5.51 33.50
CA ASP A 309 -18.97 -6.87 34.06
C ASP A 309 -19.97 -7.87 33.49
N ALA A 310 -21.25 -7.45 33.31
CA ALA A 310 -22.27 -8.29 32.71
C ALA A 310 -21.93 -8.60 31.24
N ARG A 311 -21.44 -7.60 30.50
CA ARG A 311 -20.98 -7.77 29.12
C ARG A 311 -19.83 -8.75 29.02
N ARG A 312 -18.79 -8.60 29.88
CA ARG A 312 -17.68 -9.57 29.96
C ARG A 312 -18.16 -10.99 30.25
N ALA A 313 -19.07 -11.12 31.20
CA ALA A 313 -19.64 -12.43 31.55
C ALA A 313 -20.44 -13.06 30.40
N CYS A 314 -21.18 -12.27 29.62
CA CYS A 314 -21.87 -12.75 28.42
C CYS A 314 -20.90 -13.21 27.34
N HIS A 315 -19.81 -12.46 27.12
CA HIS A 315 -18.75 -12.87 26.20
C HIS A 315 -18.08 -14.19 26.62
N ALA A 316 -17.73 -14.33 27.91
CA ALA A 316 -17.12 -15.56 28.42
C ALA A 316 -18.04 -16.78 28.18
N ARG A 317 -19.31 -16.68 28.55
CA ARG A 317 -20.30 -17.76 28.31
C ARG A 317 -20.48 -18.07 26.83
N THR A 318 -20.43 -17.05 25.94
CA THR A 318 -20.49 -17.27 24.49
C THR A 318 -19.25 -18.01 24.01
N ALA A 319 -18.06 -17.67 24.51
CA ALA A 319 -16.82 -18.38 24.16
C ALA A 319 -16.87 -19.86 24.56
N ASP A 320 -17.42 -20.14 25.74
CA ASP A 320 -17.59 -21.53 26.23
C ASP A 320 -18.60 -22.27 25.34
N ALA A 321 -19.76 -21.67 25.08
CA ALA A 321 -20.79 -22.26 24.23
C ALA A 321 -20.31 -22.55 22.79
N LEU A 322 -19.48 -21.69 22.22
CA LEU A 322 -18.85 -21.91 20.92
C LEU A 322 -17.85 -23.06 20.94
N GLY A 323 -17.20 -23.31 22.09
CA GLY A 323 -16.26 -24.42 22.27
C GLY A 323 -16.88 -25.80 22.07
N GLU A 324 -18.19 -25.93 22.28
CA GLU A 324 -18.94 -27.18 22.06
C GLU A 324 -19.35 -27.39 20.58
N LEU A 325 -19.18 -26.38 19.72
CA LEU A 325 -19.54 -26.45 18.29
C LEU A 325 -18.43 -27.06 17.41
N GLY A 326 -17.28 -27.37 18.00
CA GLY A 326 -16.14 -27.96 17.29
C GLY A 326 -15.04 -27.00 16.93
N ASP A 327 -14.07 -27.47 16.14
CA ASP A 327 -12.80 -26.80 15.85
C ASP A 327 -12.72 -26.24 14.42
N ALA A 328 -13.85 -25.98 13.78
CA ALA A 328 -13.83 -25.28 12.49
C ALA A 328 -13.21 -23.89 12.67
N THR A 329 -12.35 -23.46 11.75
CA THR A 329 -11.57 -22.22 11.85
C THR A 329 -12.41 -20.99 12.21
N GLU A 330 -13.57 -20.83 11.58
CA GLU A 330 -14.47 -19.72 11.86
C GLU A 330 -15.05 -19.78 13.29
N VAL A 331 -15.34 -20.96 13.80
CA VAL A 331 -15.79 -21.15 15.19
C VAL A 331 -14.68 -20.81 16.16
N LEU A 332 -13.44 -21.23 15.87
CA LEU A 332 -12.27 -20.92 16.71
C LEU A 332 -12.00 -19.39 16.73
N VAL A 333 -12.10 -18.73 15.59
CA VAL A 333 -11.91 -17.27 15.50
C VAL A 333 -12.98 -16.52 16.31
N GLU A 334 -14.25 -16.87 16.14
CA GLU A 334 -15.33 -16.26 16.94
C GLU A 334 -15.15 -16.54 18.43
N ARG A 335 -14.81 -17.77 18.79
CA ARG A 335 -14.50 -18.15 20.17
C ARG A 335 -13.37 -17.31 20.76
N ALA A 336 -12.28 -17.13 20.02
CA ALA A 336 -11.15 -16.30 20.43
C ALA A 336 -11.55 -14.83 20.67
N ARG A 337 -12.37 -14.27 19.79
CA ARG A 337 -12.89 -12.89 19.93
C ARG A 337 -13.70 -12.73 21.21
N HIS A 338 -14.60 -13.68 21.47
CA HIS A 338 -15.40 -13.65 22.68
C HIS A 338 -14.55 -13.92 23.93
N ALA A 339 -13.54 -14.77 23.87
CA ALA A 339 -12.60 -14.99 24.97
C ALA A 339 -11.81 -13.71 25.30
N ILE A 340 -11.33 -12.99 24.27
CA ILE A 340 -10.65 -11.69 24.44
C ILE A 340 -11.59 -10.65 25.08
N ALA A 341 -12.82 -10.55 24.61
CA ALA A 341 -13.79 -9.60 25.13
C ALA A 341 -14.31 -9.97 26.54
N GLY A 342 -14.23 -11.26 26.91
CA GLY A 342 -14.59 -11.80 28.21
C GLY A 342 -13.45 -11.79 29.25
N LEU A 343 -12.30 -11.18 28.93
CA LEU A 343 -11.16 -11.12 29.86
C LEU A 343 -11.54 -10.53 31.23
N GLY A 344 -11.02 -11.15 32.29
CA GLY A 344 -11.38 -10.88 33.69
C GLY A 344 -12.48 -11.78 34.22
N VAL A 345 -13.28 -12.44 33.38
CA VAL A 345 -14.14 -13.59 33.67
C VAL A 345 -13.50 -14.88 33.12
N THR A 346 -13.13 -14.85 31.83
CA THR A 346 -12.29 -15.88 31.21
C THR A 346 -10.86 -15.73 31.76
N PRO A 347 -10.25 -16.80 32.32
CA PRO A 347 -8.85 -16.77 32.73
C PRO A 347 -7.92 -16.42 31.54
N ASP A 348 -6.86 -15.67 31.82
CA ASP A 348 -5.91 -15.19 30.78
C ASP A 348 -5.26 -16.34 29.99
N ASP A 349 -4.84 -17.41 30.67
CA ASP A 349 -4.23 -18.60 30.11
C ASP A 349 -5.20 -19.38 29.20
N ALA A 350 -6.46 -19.48 29.61
CA ALA A 350 -7.51 -20.10 28.81
C ALA A 350 -7.81 -19.27 27.53
N ALA A 351 -7.87 -17.93 27.66
CA ALA A 351 -8.07 -17.04 26.52
C ALA A 351 -6.87 -17.12 25.55
N GLU A 352 -5.64 -17.13 26.05
CA GLU A 352 -4.42 -17.28 25.25
C GLU A 352 -4.42 -18.61 24.48
N ALA A 353 -4.74 -19.71 25.13
CA ALA A 353 -4.81 -21.01 24.47
C ALA A 353 -5.84 -21.04 23.34
N ILE A 354 -7.00 -20.39 23.52
CA ILE A 354 -8.03 -20.26 22.48
C ILE A 354 -7.53 -19.40 21.32
N VAL A 355 -6.87 -18.27 21.60
CA VAL A 355 -6.31 -17.36 20.59
C VAL A 355 -5.23 -18.06 19.79
N LEU A 356 -4.29 -18.75 20.44
CA LEU A 356 -3.24 -19.53 19.77
C LEU A 356 -3.80 -20.60 18.83
N ARG A 357 -4.84 -21.32 19.25
CA ARG A 357 -5.50 -22.33 18.39
C ARG A 357 -6.17 -21.67 17.17
N ALA A 358 -6.83 -20.54 17.35
CA ALA A 358 -7.46 -19.81 16.25
C ALA A 358 -6.42 -19.24 15.28
N VAL A 359 -5.31 -18.68 15.78
CA VAL A 359 -4.18 -18.21 14.96
C VAL A 359 -3.57 -19.34 14.16
N ALA A 360 -3.30 -20.50 14.80
CA ALA A 360 -2.75 -21.67 14.11
C ALA A 360 -3.69 -22.20 13.02
N ALA A 361 -5.00 -22.22 13.26
CA ALA A 361 -5.99 -22.61 12.25
C ALA A 361 -5.99 -21.62 11.06
N LEU A 362 -5.96 -20.33 11.31
CA LEU A 362 -5.88 -19.30 10.27
C LEU A 362 -4.58 -19.41 9.45
N GLU A 363 -3.45 -19.66 10.10
CA GLU A 363 -2.17 -19.86 9.40
C GLU A 363 -2.20 -21.11 8.52
N SER A 364 -2.83 -22.21 8.98
CA SER A 364 -2.96 -23.44 8.20
C SER A 364 -3.81 -23.26 6.94
N GLU A 365 -4.76 -22.33 6.96
CA GLU A 365 -5.58 -21.92 5.81
C GLU A 365 -4.92 -20.80 4.97
N GLY A 366 -3.72 -20.33 5.34
CA GLY A 366 -3.04 -19.22 4.66
C GLY A 366 -3.62 -17.84 4.95
N ALA A 367 -4.57 -17.71 5.88
CA ALA A 367 -5.24 -16.45 6.23
C ALA A 367 -4.39 -15.58 7.18
N ARG A 368 -3.19 -15.20 6.73
CA ARG A 368 -2.14 -14.57 7.56
C ARG A 368 -2.53 -13.20 8.11
N ASP A 369 -3.22 -12.38 7.32
CA ASP A 369 -3.70 -11.07 7.76
C ASP A 369 -4.72 -11.20 8.90
N ARG A 370 -5.61 -12.20 8.81
CA ARG A 370 -6.59 -12.49 9.86
C ARG A 370 -5.91 -13.00 11.13
N ALA A 371 -4.89 -13.85 10.98
CA ALA A 371 -4.09 -14.35 12.10
C ALA A 371 -3.39 -13.20 12.83
N PHE A 372 -2.75 -12.29 12.08
CA PHE A 372 -2.12 -11.10 12.63
C PHE A 372 -3.13 -10.16 13.30
N SER A 373 -4.26 -9.88 12.65
CA SER A 373 -5.32 -9.04 13.21
C SER A 373 -5.89 -9.58 14.52
N LEU A 374 -6.09 -10.90 14.59
CA LEU A 374 -6.57 -11.56 15.81
C LEU A 374 -5.54 -11.46 16.94
N TRP A 375 -4.25 -11.76 16.63
CA TRP A 375 -3.17 -11.68 17.61
C TRP A 375 -2.95 -10.24 18.09
N ARG A 376 -3.06 -9.25 17.20
CA ARG A 376 -2.97 -7.86 17.56
C ARG A 376 -4.04 -7.45 18.57
N ARG A 377 -5.29 -7.85 18.33
CA ARG A 377 -6.36 -7.65 19.34
C ARG A 377 -6.03 -8.25 20.69
N TRP A 378 -5.41 -9.44 20.70
CA TRP A 378 -4.97 -10.08 21.93
C TRP A 378 -3.93 -9.24 22.67
N ILE A 379 -2.87 -8.82 21.99
CA ILE A 379 -1.80 -8.04 22.63
C ILE A 379 -2.28 -6.65 23.08
N ASP A 380 -3.20 -6.02 22.37
CA ASP A 380 -3.77 -4.72 22.72
C ASP A 380 -4.52 -4.76 24.08
N THR A 381 -5.00 -5.91 24.50
CA THR A 381 -5.68 -6.10 25.80
C THR A 381 -4.70 -6.38 26.94
N ARG A 382 -3.42 -6.63 26.66
CA ARG A 382 -2.48 -7.11 27.69
C ARG A 382 -1.97 -6.02 28.61
N GLY A 383 -1.91 -4.76 28.17
CA GLY A 383 -1.45 -3.64 29.01
C GLY A 383 -0.11 -3.93 29.69
N ALA A 384 -0.10 -3.93 31.03
CA ALA A 384 1.08 -4.23 31.83
C ALA A 384 1.55 -5.70 31.78
N LYS A 385 0.74 -6.63 31.25
CA LYS A 385 1.09 -8.04 31.04
C LYS A 385 1.72 -8.29 29.66
N LEU A 386 1.85 -7.27 28.83
CA LEU A 386 2.55 -7.36 27.57
C LEU A 386 4.02 -7.64 27.83
N ASP A 387 4.58 -8.67 27.20
CA ASP A 387 5.96 -9.06 27.32
C ASP A 387 6.67 -9.21 25.95
N ALA A 388 7.97 -9.46 25.98
CA ALA A 388 8.77 -9.62 24.78
C ALA A 388 8.34 -10.83 23.93
N ALA A 389 7.81 -11.91 24.53
CA ALA A 389 7.39 -13.10 23.79
C ALA A 389 6.14 -12.82 22.94
N LEU A 390 5.16 -12.13 23.52
CA LEU A 390 3.94 -11.72 22.84
C LEU A 390 4.22 -10.78 21.66
N LEU A 391 5.16 -9.85 21.83
CA LEU A 391 5.59 -8.92 20.78
C LEU A 391 6.40 -9.62 19.68
N LEU A 392 7.23 -10.60 20.02
CA LEU A 392 7.97 -11.40 19.04
C LEU A 392 7.01 -12.22 18.16
N GLU A 393 5.99 -12.81 18.75
CA GLU A 393 4.97 -13.51 17.98
C GLU A 393 4.17 -12.55 17.09
N ALA A 394 3.84 -11.36 17.59
CA ALA A 394 3.21 -10.33 16.79
C ALA A 394 4.10 -9.90 15.60
N ALA A 395 5.41 -9.72 15.82
CA ALA A 395 6.36 -9.39 14.77
C ALA A 395 6.47 -10.49 13.71
N ARG A 396 6.45 -11.77 14.13
CA ARG A 396 6.42 -12.93 13.25
C ARG A 396 5.17 -12.94 12.36
N LEU A 397 4.01 -12.78 12.98
CA LEU A 397 2.72 -12.77 12.27
C LEU A 397 2.59 -11.57 11.33
N ALA A 398 3.02 -10.37 11.76
CA ALA A 398 3.06 -9.17 10.94
C ALA A 398 3.96 -9.38 9.71
N SER A 399 5.15 -9.95 9.90
CA SER A 399 6.06 -10.27 8.80
C SER A 399 5.48 -11.31 7.84
N ALA A 400 4.79 -12.33 8.37
CA ALA A 400 4.12 -13.34 7.56
C ALA A 400 2.95 -12.77 6.75
N ALA A 401 2.27 -11.75 7.26
CA ALA A 401 1.22 -11.00 6.59
C ALA A 401 1.74 -9.93 5.62
N GLY A 402 3.07 -9.71 5.55
CA GLY A 402 3.66 -8.68 4.70
C GLY A 402 3.70 -7.27 5.30
N ASN A 403 3.34 -7.12 6.57
CA ASN A 403 3.34 -5.83 7.30
C ASN A 403 4.71 -5.57 7.94
N TYR A 404 5.76 -5.44 7.12
CA TYR A 404 7.16 -5.40 7.59
C TYR A 404 7.47 -4.19 8.47
N GLY A 405 6.86 -3.03 8.21
CA GLY A 405 7.07 -1.84 9.04
C GLY A 405 6.53 -2.02 10.46
N GLU A 406 5.43 -2.71 10.62
CA GLU A 406 4.85 -3.03 11.93
C GLU A 406 5.66 -4.13 12.64
N ALA A 407 6.09 -5.14 11.89
CA ALA A 407 6.97 -6.19 12.39
C ALA A 407 8.27 -5.63 12.98
N GLU A 408 8.88 -4.64 12.31
CA GLU A 408 10.09 -3.95 12.80
C GLU A 408 9.85 -3.24 14.13
N ARG A 409 8.76 -2.45 14.22
CA ARG A 409 8.41 -1.75 15.47
C ARG A 409 8.16 -2.70 16.65
N MET A 410 7.46 -3.81 16.40
CA MET A 410 7.18 -4.82 17.41
C MET A 410 8.45 -5.53 17.86
N ALA A 411 9.33 -5.89 16.93
CA ALA A 411 10.62 -6.50 17.24
C ALA A 411 11.53 -5.55 18.03
N GLU A 412 11.55 -4.26 17.71
CA GLU A 412 12.30 -3.25 18.44
C GLU A 412 11.81 -3.12 19.89
N SER A 413 10.50 -3.06 20.07
CA SER A 413 9.86 -3.00 21.39
C SER A 413 10.15 -4.27 22.20
N ALA A 414 10.03 -5.45 21.58
CA ALA A 414 10.38 -6.73 22.21
C ALA A 414 11.83 -6.77 22.66
N GLY A 415 12.76 -6.29 21.83
CA GLY A 415 14.17 -6.21 22.17
C GLY A 415 14.47 -5.29 23.36
N ALA A 416 13.78 -4.14 23.43
CA ALA A 416 13.88 -3.23 24.57
C ALA A 416 13.39 -3.89 25.87
N MET A 417 12.25 -4.57 25.82
CA MET A 417 11.69 -5.28 26.98
C MET A 417 12.58 -6.46 27.41
N ALA A 418 13.09 -7.24 26.47
CA ALA A 418 13.96 -8.37 26.75
C ALA A 418 15.28 -7.93 27.43
N ARG A 419 15.89 -6.84 26.96
CA ARG A 419 17.08 -6.26 27.60
C ARG A 419 16.78 -5.75 29.00
N ALA A 420 15.65 -5.09 29.21
CA ALA A 420 15.23 -4.63 30.53
C ALA A 420 14.99 -5.78 31.51
N ALA A 421 14.56 -6.94 31.01
CA ALA A 421 14.37 -8.18 31.78
C ALA A 421 15.63 -9.03 31.92
N ASN A 422 16.78 -8.62 31.37
CA ASN A 422 18.00 -9.42 31.27
C ASN A 422 17.78 -10.80 30.62
N ASP A 423 16.97 -10.86 29.56
CA ASP A 423 16.70 -12.07 28.76
C ASP A 423 17.48 -12.02 27.43
N PRO A 424 18.70 -12.59 27.39
CA PRO A 424 19.54 -12.53 26.20
C PRO A 424 18.95 -13.33 25.02
N VAL A 425 18.19 -14.40 25.29
CA VAL A 425 17.58 -15.22 24.25
C VAL A 425 16.48 -14.45 23.52
N ARG A 426 15.56 -13.82 24.25
CA ARG A 426 14.52 -12.98 23.62
C ARG A 426 15.09 -11.73 22.98
N ALA A 427 16.14 -11.12 23.55
CA ALA A 427 16.85 -10.00 22.92
C ALA A 427 17.48 -10.41 21.57
N ALA A 428 18.07 -11.60 21.50
CA ALA A 428 18.62 -12.18 20.28
C ALA A 428 17.53 -12.48 19.22
N MET A 429 16.41 -13.06 19.64
CA MET A 429 15.27 -13.30 18.77
C MET A 429 14.69 -11.98 18.21
N ALA A 430 14.63 -10.94 19.03
CA ALA A 430 14.18 -9.62 18.61
C ALA A 430 15.15 -8.98 17.61
N ALA A 431 16.45 -9.07 17.83
CA ALA A 431 17.46 -8.58 16.89
C ALA A 431 17.37 -9.31 15.53
N LEU A 432 17.10 -10.62 15.52
CA LEU A 432 16.85 -11.40 14.29
C LEU A 432 15.56 -11.01 13.56
N ALA A 433 14.49 -10.73 14.29
CA ALA A 433 13.20 -10.37 13.71
C ALA A 433 13.23 -8.99 13.02
N ARG A 434 14.15 -8.11 13.44
CA ARG A 434 14.42 -6.84 12.76
C ARG A 434 15.01 -7.06 11.37
N GLY A 435 14.74 -6.14 10.45
CA GLY A 435 15.23 -6.21 9.08
C GLY A 435 14.70 -7.41 8.30
N ALA A 436 13.46 -7.85 8.56
CA ALA A 436 12.83 -8.94 7.82
C ALA A 436 12.73 -8.65 6.31
N SER A 437 12.63 -7.39 5.91
CA SER A 437 12.76 -6.91 4.52
C SER A 437 13.87 -5.87 4.44
N PRO A 438 15.16 -6.28 4.40
CA PRO A 438 16.27 -5.35 4.31
C PRO A 438 16.22 -4.60 2.98
N LEU A 439 16.45 -3.28 3.05
CA LEU A 439 16.68 -2.47 1.86
C LEU A 439 18.09 -2.76 1.32
N PRO A 440 18.21 -3.22 0.08
CA PRO A 440 19.53 -3.50 -0.49
C PRO A 440 20.41 -2.23 -0.56
N GLY A 441 21.66 -2.34 -0.16
CA GLY A 441 22.64 -1.25 -0.25
C GLY A 441 22.57 -0.21 0.87
N VAL A 442 21.75 -0.41 1.90
CA VAL A 442 21.65 0.48 3.06
C VAL A 442 22.05 -0.24 4.34
N VAL A 443 23.08 0.24 5.01
CA VAL A 443 23.51 -0.26 6.31
C VAL A 443 22.77 0.48 7.42
N ASN A 444 21.94 -0.26 8.17
CA ASN A 444 21.32 0.28 9.39
C ASN A 444 22.23 0.05 10.60
N ALA A 445 23.01 1.06 10.96
CA ALA A 445 23.98 0.98 12.07
C ALA A 445 23.33 0.63 13.43
N ALA A 446 22.05 1.02 13.65
CA ALA A 446 21.35 0.64 14.88
C ALA A 446 21.00 -0.85 14.91
N HIS A 447 20.65 -1.43 13.75
CA HIS A 447 20.41 -2.86 13.64
C HIS A 447 21.71 -3.67 13.77
N VAL A 448 22.80 -3.23 13.13
CA VAL A 448 24.11 -3.86 13.28
C VAL A 448 24.52 -3.93 14.74
N ARG A 449 24.47 -2.80 15.47
CA ARG A 449 24.77 -2.78 16.92
C ARG A 449 23.86 -3.70 17.73
N ALA A 450 22.55 -3.71 17.44
CA ALA A 450 21.64 -4.61 18.16
C ALA A 450 21.96 -6.09 17.96
N LEU A 451 22.49 -6.47 16.78
CA LEU A 451 22.95 -7.83 16.50
C LEU A 451 24.29 -8.14 17.21
N GLU A 452 25.22 -7.18 17.22
CA GLU A 452 26.50 -7.30 17.94
C GLU A 452 26.26 -7.46 19.44
N ASP A 453 25.44 -6.58 20.06
CA ASP A 453 25.08 -6.68 21.47
C ASP A 453 24.41 -8.03 21.81
N ALA A 454 23.55 -8.52 20.90
CA ALA A 454 22.88 -9.80 21.07
C ALA A 454 23.86 -10.98 20.99
N ILE A 455 24.88 -10.92 20.11
CA ILE A 455 25.91 -11.95 19.99
C ILE A 455 26.82 -11.96 21.24
N GLU A 456 27.18 -10.78 21.76
CA GLU A 456 28.03 -10.65 22.96
C GLU A 456 27.31 -11.16 24.23
N SER A 457 25.98 -10.91 24.33
CA SER A 457 25.22 -11.29 25.52
C SER A 457 24.71 -12.75 25.51
N LEU A 458 24.71 -13.40 24.33
CA LEU A 458 24.17 -14.76 24.18
C LEU A 458 25.24 -15.81 24.52
N ASP A 459 24.88 -16.79 25.35
CA ASP A 459 25.71 -17.99 25.58
C ASP A 459 25.63 -18.90 24.34
N ALA A 460 26.65 -18.78 23.46
CA ALA A 460 26.70 -19.51 22.19
C ALA A 460 26.84 -21.03 22.36
N GLU A 461 27.31 -21.52 23.51
CA GLU A 461 27.41 -22.98 23.79
C GLU A 461 26.01 -23.54 24.11
N LYS A 462 25.20 -22.80 24.86
CA LYS A 462 23.83 -23.19 25.16
C LYS A 462 22.85 -22.97 23.99
N GLU A 463 23.06 -21.90 23.21
CA GLU A 463 22.16 -21.51 22.12
C GLU A 463 22.89 -21.48 20.75
N PRO A 464 23.53 -22.60 20.32
CA PRO A 464 24.40 -22.60 19.14
C PRO A 464 23.62 -22.37 17.83
N ARG A 465 22.33 -22.71 17.78
CA ARG A 465 21.47 -22.43 16.62
C ARG A 465 21.23 -20.93 16.49
N LEU A 466 20.81 -20.30 17.57
CA LEU A 466 20.50 -18.87 17.59
C LEU A 466 21.74 -18.02 17.32
N ALA A 467 22.90 -18.40 17.89
CA ALA A 467 24.17 -17.72 17.65
C ALA A 467 24.56 -17.73 16.16
N ARG A 468 24.35 -18.85 15.45
CA ARG A 468 24.63 -18.92 14.00
C ARG A 468 23.69 -18.05 13.17
N LEU A 469 22.40 -18.02 13.54
CA LEU A 469 21.41 -17.15 12.87
C LEU A 469 21.75 -15.68 13.06
N LEU A 470 22.15 -15.27 14.28
CA LEU A 470 22.61 -13.90 14.55
C LEU A 470 23.82 -13.53 13.69
N ARG A 471 24.84 -14.40 13.62
CA ARG A 471 26.01 -14.16 12.77
C ARG A 471 25.67 -14.05 11.30
N ALA A 472 24.81 -14.94 10.79
CA ALA A 472 24.33 -14.87 9.41
C ALA A 472 23.56 -13.57 9.12
N ARG A 473 22.75 -13.12 10.06
CA ARG A 473 22.02 -11.84 9.96
C ARG A 473 22.95 -10.65 10.06
N LEU A 474 23.93 -10.68 10.98
CA LEU A 474 24.95 -9.64 11.12
C LEU A 474 25.72 -9.46 9.81
N ALA A 475 26.19 -10.55 9.21
CA ALA A 475 26.86 -10.50 7.92
C ALA A 475 26.03 -9.78 6.86
N ALA A 476 24.73 -10.08 6.79
CA ALA A 476 23.83 -9.42 5.85
C ALA A 476 23.59 -7.93 6.18
N ALA A 477 23.46 -7.59 7.46
CA ALA A 477 23.22 -6.22 7.92
C ALA A 477 24.45 -5.30 7.76
N MET A 478 25.66 -5.86 7.72
CA MET A 478 26.91 -5.12 7.49
C MET A 478 27.13 -4.73 6.02
N GLN A 479 26.46 -5.37 5.05
CA GLN A 479 26.67 -5.09 3.63
C GLN A 479 25.86 -3.88 3.14
N PRO A 480 26.47 -3.01 2.29
CA PRO A 480 27.85 -3.04 1.80
C PRO A 480 28.85 -2.54 2.85
N ALA A 481 29.80 -3.37 3.21
CA ALA A 481 30.87 -3.03 4.15
C ALA A 481 32.06 -2.38 3.44
N ALA A 482 32.84 -1.58 4.16
CA ALA A 482 34.09 -1.02 3.62
C ALA A 482 35.10 -2.12 3.23
N ASP A 483 35.13 -3.22 4.00
CA ASP A 483 35.81 -4.47 3.64
C ASP A 483 34.74 -5.60 3.57
N PRO A 484 34.21 -5.93 2.38
CA PRO A 484 33.24 -6.99 2.22
C PRO A 484 33.74 -8.40 2.59
N GLY A 485 35.04 -8.59 2.65
CA GLY A 485 35.63 -9.87 3.07
C GLY A 485 35.24 -10.29 4.48
N ILE A 486 35.02 -9.33 5.37
CA ILE A 486 34.63 -9.61 6.76
C ILE A 486 33.21 -10.23 6.81
N PRO A 487 32.14 -9.60 6.33
CA PRO A 487 30.81 -10.20 6.36
C PRO A 487 30.71 -11.46 5.48
N VAL A 488 31.46 -11.56 4.39
CA VAL A 488 31.55 -12.79 3.57
C VAL A 488 32.12 -13.95 4.38
N ALA A 489 33.20 -13.75 5.15
CA ALA A 489 33.78 -14.78 6.01
C ALA A 489 32.79 -15.24 7.10
N ILE A 490 32.12 -14.30 7.77
CA ILE A 490 31.07 -14.58 8.77
C ILE A 490 29.93 -15.40 8.16
N ALA A 491 29.46 -15.04 6.98
CA ALA A 491 28.38 -15.73 6.29
C ALA A 491 28.77 -17.17 5.92
N ARG A 492 29.97 -17.37 5.36
CA ARG A 492 30.50 -18.70 5.01
C ARG A 492 30.66 -19.60 6.24
N GLU A 493 31.21 -19.06 7.36
CA GLU A 493 31.33 -19.77 8.63
C GLU A 493 29.94 -20.23 9.13
N ALA A 494 28.94 -19.34 9.07
CA ALA A 494 27.59 -19.68 9.50
C ALA A 494 26.99 -20.80 8.63
N ILE A 495 27.20 -20.78 7.30
CA ILE A 495 26.74 -21.82 6.39
C ILE A 495 27.41 -23.15 6.68
N VAL A 496 28.75 -23.17 6.84
CA VAL A 496 29.49 -24.39 7.17
C VAL A 496 29.02 -24.99 8.49
N GLY A 497 28.87 -24.14 9.53
CA GLY A 497 28.37 -24.57 10.81
C GLY A 497 26.90 -25.09 10.76
N ALA A 498 26.06 -24.53 9.93
CA ALA A 498 24.69 -25.02 9.74
C ALA A 498 24.66 -26.38 9.02
N ARG A 499 25.48 -26.57 7.98
CA ARG A 499 25.61 -27.88 7.28
C ARG A 499 26.09 -28.97 8.21
N ALA A 500 27.02 -28.66 9.12
CA ALA A 500 27.57 -29.61 10.08
C ALA A 500 26.53 -30.12 11.09
N THR A 501 25.40 -29.41 11.29
CA THR A 501 24.32 -29.87 12.19
C THR A 501 23.48 -30.99 11.59
N GLY A 502 23.44 -31.16 10.27
CA GLY A 502 22.55 -32.09 9.58
C GLY A 502 21.07 -31.71 9.64
N ASP A 503 20.70 -30.53 10.20
CA ASP A 503 19.34 -30.02 10.25
C ASP A 503 18.98 -29.21 8.99
N PRO A 504 18.17 -29.74 8.06
CA PRO A 504 17.80 -29.01 6.83
C PRO A 504 17.00 -27.72 7.10
N SER A 505 16.24 -27.67 8.22
CA SER A 505 15.46 -26.48 8.57
C SER A 505 16.40 -25.35 9.00
N HIS A 506 17.37 -25.65 9.85
CA HIS A 506 18.38 -24.69 10.26
C HIS A 506 19.23 -24.20 9.10
N LEU A 507 19.64 -25.11 8.22
CA LEU A 507 20.42 -24.74 7.02
C LEU A 507 19.62 -23.78 6.11
N ARG A 508 18.34 -24.02 5.87
CA ARG A 508 17.49 -23.11 5.08
C ARG A 508 17.43 -21.71 5.69
N GLU A 509 17.27 -21.62 7.01
CA GLU A 509 17.26 -20.32 7.71
C GLU A 509 18.59 -19.57 7.52
N VAL A 510 19.70 -20.25 7.73
CA VAL A 510 21.03 -19.67 7.57
C VAL A 510 21.30 -19.28 6.11
N LEU A 511 20.94 -20.11 5.12
CA LEU A 511 21.13 -19.81 3.69
C LEU A 511 20.35 -18.56 3.25
N VAL A 512 19.14 -18.33 3.81
CA VAL A 512 18.37 -17.12 3.51
C VAL A 512 19.09 -15.88 4.03
N LEU A 513 19.58 -15.92 5.27
CA LEU A 513 20.21 -14.79 5.94
C LEU A 513 21.60 -14.52 5.34
N ALA A 514 22.48 -15.54 5.37
CA ALA A 514 23.85 -15.44 4.88
C ALA A 514 23.92 -15.16 3.36
N GLY A 515 23.00 -15.76 2.58
CA GLY A 515 22.95 -15.54 1.13
C GLY A 515 22.72 -14.07 0.75
N SER A 516 22.14 -13.26 1.61
CA SER A 516 22.02 -11.82 1.40
C SER A 516 23.35 -11.07 1.59
N ALA A 517 24.23 -11.58 2.44
CA ALA A 517 25.59 -11.04 2.59
C ALA A 517 26.51 -11.39 1.40
N LEU A 518 26.22 -12.51 0.74
CA LEU A 518 27.07 -13.06 -0.32
C LEU A 518 26.66 -12.55 -1.72
N MET A 519 25.39 -12.28 -1.93
CA MET A 519 24.73 -12.09 -3.23
C MET A 519 25.47 -11.17 -4.24
N THR A 520 26.20 -10.17 -3.78
CA THR A 520 26.92 -9.21 -4.64
C THR A 520 28.43 -9.29 -4.47
N PHE A 521 28.89 -9.93 -3.38
CA PHE A 521 30.25 -9.84 -2.87
C PHE A 521 31.04 -11.14 -2.98
N VAL A 522 30.46 -12.18 -3.58
CA VAL A 522 31.15 -13.41 -3.99
C VAL A 522 30.87 -13.69 -5.46
N ASP A 523 31.60 -14.63 -6.07
CA ASP A 523 31.42 -14.97 -7.47
C ASP A 523 29.98 -15.49 -7.76
N ALA A 524 29.55 -15.31 -9.01
CA ALA A 524 28.19 -15.69 -9.45
C ALA A 524 27.98 -17.21 -9.36
N VAL A 525 29.03 -18.03 -9.49
CA VAL A 525 28.91 -19.50 -9.41
C VAL A 525 28.60 -19.95 -7.99
N GLU A 526 29.28 -19.37 -6.98
CA GLU A 526 29.01 -19.65 -5.56
C GLU A 526 27.59 -19.23 -5.18
N THR A 527 27.19 -18.01 -5.55
CA THR A 527 25.83 -17.50 -5.28
C THR A 527 24.78 -18.40 -5.89
N HIS A 528 24.99 -18.83 -7.12
CA HIS A 528 24.09 -19.70 -7.86
C HIS A 528 23.95 -21.09 -7.21
N ALA A 529 25.09 -21.71 -6.79
CA ALA A 529 25.07 -22.99 -6.11
C ALA A 529 24.31 -22.94 -4.77
N LEU A 530 24.50 -21.88 -3.96
CA LEU A 530 23.78 -21.69 -2.71
C LEU A 530 22.26 -21.46 -2.92
N ALA A 531 21.88 -20.77 -3.99
CA ALA A 531 20.49 -20.58 -4.35
C ALA A 531 19.83 -21.90 -4.77
N GLY A 532 20.54 -22.76 -5.52
CA GLY A 532 20.09 -24.10 -5.89
C GLY A 532 19.86 -25.02 -4.67
N GLU A 533 20.80 -24.99 -3.72
CA GLU A 533 20.66 -25.74 -2.45
C GLU A 533 19.44 -25.26 -1.65
N LEU A 534 19.27 -23.94 -1.55
CA LEU A 534 18.10 -23.35 -0.86
C LEU A 534 16.79 -23.73 -1.55
N LEU A 535 16.73 -23.67 -2.88
CA LEU A 535 15.51 -24.02 -3.63
C LEU A 535 15.12 -25.46 -3.43
N SER A 536 16.07 -26.39 -3.63
CA SER A 536 15.83 -27.83 -3.48
C SER A 536 15.30 -28.18 -2.10
N SER A 537 15.95 -27.64 -1.05
CA SER A 537 15.55 -27.87 0.35
C SER A 537 14.21 -27.22 0.68
N SER A 538 13.91 -26.04 0.11
CA SER A 538 12.66 -25.32 0.37
C SER A 538 11.47 -25.99 -0.30
N LEU A 539 11.62 -26.47 -1.55
CA LEU A 539 10.57 -27.24 -2.23
C LEU A 539 10.26 -28.56 -1.52
N ALA A 540 11.29 -29.28 -1.06
CA ALA A 540 11.12 -30.52 -0.30
C ALA A 540 10.36 -30.31 1.02
N ALA A 541 10.46 -29.11 1.61
CA ALA A 541 9.79 -28.76 2.85
C ALA A 541 8.45 -28.02 2.66
N ASN A 542 7.97 -27.79 1.43
CA ASN A 542 6.83 -26.95 1.08
C ASN A 542 6.93 -25.51 1.64
N ASP A 543 8.19 -24.99 1.73
CA ASP A 543 8.48 -23.65 2.21
C ASP A 543 8.47 -22.65 1.04
N SER A 544 7.28 -22.27 0.60
CA SER A 544 7.09 -21.43 -0.57
C SER A 544 7.74 -20.05 -0.48
N PRO A 545 7.71 -19.31 0.64
CA PRO A 545 8.41 -18.02 0.73
C PRO A 545 9.92 -18.13 0.49
N ARG A 546 10.58 -19.16 1.04
CA ARG A 546 12.02 -19.36 0.83
C ARG A 546 12.30 -19.92 -0.56
N ALA A 547 11.45 -20.77 -1.10
CA ALA A 547 11.56 -21.25 -2.47
C ALA A 547 11.52 -20.09 -3.49
N LEU A 548 10.61 -19.12 -3.33
CA LEU A 548 10.50 -17.96 -4.21
C LEU A 548 11.71 -17.01 -4.10
N ARG A 549 12.30 -16.86 -2.91
CA ARG A 549 13.57 -16.15 -2.77
C ARG A 549 14.71 -16.86 -3.50
N ALA A 550 14.77 -18.17 -3.42
CA ALA A 550 15.78 -18.98 -4.11
C ALA A 550 15.59 -18.92 -5.63
N PHE A 551 14.36 -19.03 -6.14
CA PHE A 551 14.05 -18.84 -7.55
C PHE A 551 14.51 -17.48 -8.07
N SER A 552 14.23 -16.41 -7.33
CA SER A 552 14.63 -15.05 -7.72
C SER A 552 16.15 -14.96 -7.94
N ARG A 553 16.95 -15.57 -7.06
CA ARG A 553 18.40 -15.58 -7.16
C ARG A 553 18.91 -16.47 -8.30
N LEU A 554 18.30 -17.65 -8.49
CA LEU A 554 18.65 -18.56 -9.58
C LEU A 554 18.38 -17.95 -10.93
N VAL A 555 17.21 -17.34 -11.13
CA VAL A 555 16.83 -16.68 -12.38
C VAL A 555 17.85 -15.59 -12.75
N VAL A 556 18.22 -14.74 -11.79
CA VAL A 556 19.26 -13.72 -12.04
C VAL A 556 20.62 -14.36 -12.28
N GLY A 557 21.01 -15.37 -11.50
CA GLY A 557 22.28 -16.06 -11.66
C GLY A 557 22.42 -16.77 -13.01
N HIS A 558 21.38 -17.41 -13.52
CA HIS A 558 21.37 -17.98 -14.87
C HIS A 558 21.60 -16.91 -15.93
N LEU A 559 20.90 -15.75 -15.80
CA LEU A 559 21.08 -14.63 -16.71
C LEU A 559 22.52 -14.12 -16.68
N GLU A 560 23.10 -13.89 -15.49
CA GLU A 560 24.48 -13.43 -15.31
C GLU A 560 25.50 -14.38 -15.91
N LEU A 561 25.26 -15.68 -15.82
CA LEU A 561 26.14 -16.72 -16.36
C LEU A 561 25.93 -16.97 -17.88
N GLY A 562 24.93 -16.31 -18.51
CA GLY A 562 24.59 -16.48 -19.92
C GLY A 562 23.85 -17.78 -20.21
N ASP A 563 23.28 -18.45 -19.20
CA ASP A 563 22.43 -19.64 -19.37
C ASP A 563 20.97 -19.23 -19.57
N PHE A 564 20.67 -18.76 -20.78
CA PHE A 564 19.35 -18.23 -21.11
C PHE A 564 18.24 -19.29 -21.09
N ALA A 565 18.59 -20.56 -21.36
CA ALA A 565 17.61 -21.64 -21.34
C ALA A 565 17.14 -21.95 -19.94
N ALA A 566 18.06 -22.03 -18.98
CA ALA A 566 17.75 -22.23 -17.58
C ALA A 566 17.08 -20.97 -16.99
N PHE A 567 17.48 -19.76 -17.40
CA PHE A 567 16.81 -18.50 -17.06
C PHE A 567 15.32 -18.54 -17.39
N ASP A 568 14.94 -18.89 -18.62
CA ASP A 568 13.54 -18.96 -19.05
C ASP A 568 12.78 -20.07 -18.29
N ALA A 569 13.39 -21.26 -18.17
CA ALA A 569 12.76 -22.39 -17.49
C ALA A 569 12.45 -22.08 -16.01
N ASP A 570 13.41 -21.49 -15.28
CA ASP A 570 13.22 -21.19 -13.87
C ASP A 570 12.32 -19.96 -13.65
N ALA A 571 12.28 -19.00 -14.56
CA ALA A 571 11.30 -17.91 -14.53
C ALA A 571 9.87 -18.45 -14.67
N ASP A 572 9.65 -19.40 -15.60
CA ASP A 572 8.33 -20.03 -15.79
C ASP A 572 7.95 -20.91 -14.58
N ARG A 573 8.91 -21.69 -14.03
CA ARG A 573 8.70 -22.48 -12.79
C ARG A 573 8.37 -21.58 -11.59
N MET A 574 9.04 -20.46 -11.44
CA MET A 574 8.77 -19.48 -10.40
C MET A 574 7.35 -18.92 -10.51
N MET A 575 6.92 -18.56 -11.71
CA MET A 575 5.56 -18.07 -11.96
C MET A 575 4.51 -19.15 -11.67
N ALA A 576 4.72 -20.39 -12.13
CA ALA A 576 3.81 -21.50 -11.85
C ALA A 576 3.70 -21.80 -10.35
N HIS A 577 4.85 -21.82 -9.64
CA HIS A 577 4.86 -22.04 -8.19
C HIS A 577 4.10 -20.94 -7.44
N THR A 578 4.28 -19.68 -7.85
CA THR A 578 3.58 -18.54 -7.24
C THR A 578 2.07 -18.63 -7.44
N ARG A 579 1.62 -19.00 -8.65
CA ARG A 579 0.20 -19.21 -8.92
C ARG A 579 -0.39 -20.32 -8.05
N ALA A 580 0.36 -21.39 -7.83
CA ALA A 580 -0.08 -22.49 -6.96
C ALA A 580 -0.19 -22.10 -5.48
N VAL A 581 0.66 -21.18 -5.02
CA VAL A 581 0.67 -20.71 -3.63
C VAL A 581 -0.39 -19.63 -3.37
N GLY A 582 -0.61 -18.75 -4.35
CA GLY A 582 -1.68 -17.78 -4.35
C GLY A 582 -1.64 -16.71 -3.27
N HIS A 583 -0.49 -16.28 -2.77
CA HIS A 583 -0.40 -15.24 -1.74
C HIS A 583 0.04 -13.89 -2.33
N PRO A 584 -0.73 -12.78 -2.14
CA PRO A 584 -0.44 -11.48 -2.74
C PRO A 584 0.98 -10.95 -2.47
N SER A 585 1.49 -11.12 -1.25
CA SER A 585 2.83 -10.66 -0.88
C SER A 585 3.97 -11.40 -1.62
N LEU A 586 3.67 -12.50 -2.29
CA LEU A 586 4.64 -13.32 -3.01
C LEU A 586 4.58 -13.12 -4.53
N THR A 587 3.51 -12.52 -5.06
CA THR A 587 3.26 -12.40 -6.51
C THR A 587 4.14 -11.38 -7.22
N TRP A 588 4.58 -10.34 -6.52
CA TRP A 588 5.29 -9.23 -7.14
C TRP A 588 6.68 -9.62 -7.72
N ARG A 589 7.41 -10.55 -7.07
CA ARG A 589 8.75 -10.97 -7.55
C ARG A 589 8.70 -11.65 -8.92
N PRO A 590 7.88 -12.68 -9.15
CA PRO A 590 7.77 -13.28 -10.48
C PRO A 590 7.21 -12.32 -11.53
N LEU A 591 6.35 -11.39 -11.18
CA LEU A 591 5.84 -10.36 -12.09
C LEU A 591 6.97 -9.40 -12.53
N ILE A 592 7.83 -8.97 -11.60
CA ILE A 592 9.02 -8.16 -11.94
C ILE A 592 9.99 -8.95 -12.85
N VAL A 593 10.22 -10.23 -12.59
CA VAL A 593 11.03 -11.10 -13.45
C VAL A 593 10.40 -11.23 -14.84
N ALA A 594 9.09 -11.44 -14.93
CA ALA A 594 8.36 -11.51 -16.19
C ALA A 594 8.43 -10.19 -16.96
N SER A 595 8.31 -9.06 -16.27
CA SER A 595 8.46 -7.73 -16.85
C SER A 595 9.88 -7.48 -17.35
N MET A 596 10.92 -7.88 -16.61
CA MET A 596 12.33 -7.80 -17.03
C MET A 596 12.55 -8.62 -18.32
N ARG A 597 12.03 -9.86 -18.36
CA ARG A 597 12.11 -10.74 -19.53
C ARG A 597 11.41 -10.13 -20.74
N ALA A 598 10.25 -9.52 -20.54
CA ALA A 598 9.52 -8.81 -21.58
C ALA A 598 10.29 -7.58 -22.10
N LEU A 599 10.91 -6.78 -21.21
CA LEU A 599 11.75 -5.64 -21.58
C LEU A 599 12.97 -6.08 -22.41
N ALA A 600 13.66 -7.14 -21.98
CA ALA A 600 14.82 -7.66 -22.72
C ALA A 600 14.45 -8.07 -24.15
N ARG A 601 13.22 -8.54 -24.38
CA ARG A 601 12.68 -8.96 -25.67
C ARG A 601 12.00 -7.86 -26.47
N GLY A 602 11.80 -6.68 -25.89
CA GLY A 602 11.11 -5.55 -26.55
C GLY A 602 9.59 -5.65 -26.51
N GLN A 603 9.04 -6.49 -25.66
CA GLN A 603 7.59 -6.65 -25.41
C GLN A 603 7.14 -5.61 -24.37
N PHE A 604 7.20 -4.32 -24.75
CA PHE A 604 7.01 -3.22 -23.80
C PHE A 604 5.59 -3.13 -23.24
N GLU A 605 4.57 -3.54 -24.01
CA GLU A 605 3.18 -3.60 -23.56
C GLU A 605 2.97 -4.68 -22.51
N ASP A 606 3.55 -5.87 -22.72
CA ASP A 606 3.50 -6.94 -21.71
C ASP A 606 4.21 -6.53 -20.43
N SER A 607 5.36 -5.86 -20.55
CA SER A 607 6.06 -5.31 -19.38
C SER A 607 5.21 -4.30 -18.61
N GLU A 608 4.49 -3.40 -19.31
CA GLU A 608 3.57 -2.45 -18.66
C GLU A 608 2.47 -3.16 -17.90
N ARG A 609 1.87 -4.18 -18.50
CA ARG A 609 0.83 -5.00 -17.85
C ARG A 609 1.36 -5.60 -16.55
N PHE A 610 2.54 -6.24 -16.57
CA PHE A 610 3.13 -6.83 -15.38
C PHE A 610 3.46 -5.79 -14.31
N VAL A 611 3.95 -4.60 -14.69
CA VAL A 611 4.20 -3.48 -13.77
C VAL A 611 2.90 -3.02 -13.11
N THR A 612 1.81 -2.92 -13.88
CA THR A 612 0.49 -2.55 -13.37
C THR A 612 -0.02 -3.58 -12.33
N GLU A 613 0.18 -4.87 -12.60
CA GLU A 613 -0.17 -5.94 -11.64
C GLU A 613 0.68 -5.83 -10.35
N VAL A 614 1.98 -5.51 -10.47
CA VAL A 614 2.84 -5.25 -9.30
C VAL A 614 2.37 -4.02 -8.51
N GLU A 615 1.93 -2.96 -9.18
CA GLU A 615 1.38 -1.76 -8.51
C GLU A 615 0.10 -2.07 -7.72
N GLN A 616 -0.74 -2.93 -8.26
CA GLN A 616 -1.93 -3.41 -7.57
C GLN A 616 -1.55 -4.21 -6.31
N SER A 617 -0.55 -5.09 -6.43
CA SER A 617 -0.02 -5.83 -5.28
C SER A 617 0.62 -4.91 -4.23
N ALA A 618 1.34 -3.85 -4.67
CA ALA A 618 1.98 -2.87 -3.78
C ALA A 618 0.97 -2.08 -2.94
N ALA A 619 -0.26 -1.92 -3.42
CA ALA A 619 -1.33 -1.28 -2.65
C ALA A 619 -1.85 -2.16 -1.48
N LEU A 620 -1.52 -3.45 -1.49
CA LEU A 620 -1.99 -4.46 -0.53
C LEU A 620 -0.91 -4.87 0.48
N VAL A 621 0.36 -4.62 0.17
CA VAL A 621 1.50 -5.16 0.93
C VAL A 621 2.44 -4.03 1.34
N ASP A 622 2.66 -3.86 2.64
CA ASP A 622 3.65 -2.91 3.18
C ASP A 622 5.06 -3.52 3.15
N ASP A 623 5.59 -3.77 1.93
CA ASP A 623 6.95 -4.26 1.70
C ASP A 623 7.84 -3.14 1.13
N PRO A 624 8.78 -2.59 1.91
CA PRO A 624 9.72 -1.58 1.39
C PRO A 624 10.54 -2.08 0.20
N ALA A 625 10.88 -3.37 0.15
CA ALA A 625 11.64 -3.95 -0.96
C ALA A 625 10.81 -3.98 -2.26
N LEU A 626 9.50 -4.21 -2.17
CA LEU A 626 8.59 -4.10 -3.30
C LEU A 626 8.58 -2.67 -3.86
N SER A 627 8.38 -1.67 -2.99
CA SER A 627 8.32 -0.27 -3.40
C SER A 627 9.60 0.19 -4.11
N VAL A 628 10.77 -0.14 -3.56
CA VAL A 628 12.08 0.18 -4.16
C VAL A 628 12.27 -0.57 -5.48
N SER A 629 11.96 -1.87 -5.53
CA SER A 629 12.11 -2.69 -6.74
C SER A 629 11.22 -2.19 -7.87
N LEU A 630 9.99 -1.80 -7.56
CA LEU A 630 9.05 -1.25 -8.53
C LEU A 630 9.55 0.08 -9.12
N GLN A 631 10.03 1.00 -8.28
CA GLN A 631 10.56 2.29 -8.78
C GLN A 631 11.82 2.10 -9.63
N ALA A 632 12.73 1.22 -9.20
CA ALA A 632 13.90 0.87 -9.98
C ALA A 632 13.52 0.25 -11.32
N HIS A 633 12.58 -0.70 -11.33
CA HIS A 633 12.13 -1.37 -12.55
C HIS A 633 11.47 -0.40 -13.55
N LYS A 634 10.66 0.57 -13.07
CA LYS A 634 10.12 1.65 -13.90
C LYS A 634 11.23 2.50 -14.55
N MET A 635 12.29 2.80 -13.81
CA MET A 635 13.45 3.50 -14.34
C MET A 635 14.13 2.67 -15.45
N TYR A 636 14.34 1.37 -15.22
CA TYR A 636 14.93 0.47 -16.22
C TYR A 636 14.07 0.35 -17.48
N ARG A 637 12.78 0.35 -17.34
CA ARG A 637 11.86 0.36 -18.46
C ARG A 637 12.06 1.59 -19.35
N MET A 638 12.23 2.78 -18.76
CA MET A 638 12.58 4.00 -19.52
C MET A 638 13.92 3.85 -20.24
N PHE A 639 14.92 3.25 -19.60
CA PHE A 639 16.20 2.97 -20.22
C PHE A 639 16.10 1.98 -21.39
N ALA A 640 15.22 0.97 -21.30
CA ALA A 640 14.99 0.01 -22.37
C ALA A 640 14.33 0.66 -23.58
N ILE A 641 13.32 1.51 -23.36
CA ILE A 641 12.63 2.28 -24.43
C ILE A 641 13.54 3.35 -25.04
N ASP A 642 14.55 3.83 -24.31
CA ASP A 642 15.55 4.83 -24.75
C ASP A 642 14.90 6.14 -25.27
N ASP A 643 13.90 6.63 -24.55
CA ASP A 643 13.35 7.97 -24.81
C ASP A 643 14.13 9.01 -23.96
N GLU A 644 14.94 9.82 -24.62
CA GLU A 644 15.83 10.79 -23.95
C GLU A 644 15.03 11.80 -23.12
N GLY A 645 13.86 12.24 -23.59
CA GLY A 645 13.00 13.17 -22.86
C GLY A 645 12.46 12.54 -21.58
N ALA A 646 11.98 11.28 -21.66
CA ALA A 646 11.51 10.53 -20.51
C ALA A 646 12.66 10.24 -19.52
N ILE A 647 13.85 9.92 -20.00
CA ILE A 647 15.04 9.68 -19.18
C ILE A 647 15.43 10.95 -18.40
N ARG A 648 15.46 12.12 -19.06
CA ARG A 648 15.74 13.41 -18.40
C ARG A 648 14.67 13.78 -17.37
N ALA A 649 13.40 13.58 -17.71
CA ALA A 649 12.31 13.80 -16.77
C ALA A 649 12.40 12.87 -15.54
N ALA A 650 12.76 11.61 -15.76
CA ALA A 650 12.95 10.64 -14.67
C ALA A 650 14.14 10.98 -13.76
N LEU A 651 15.23 11.51 -14.32
CA LEU A 651 16.36 11.99 -13.51
C LEU A 651 15.91 13.10 -12.54
N ALA A 652 14.97 13.93 -12.96
CA ALA A 652 14.44 15.01 -12.12
C ALA A 652 13.38 14.54 -11.10
N THR A 653 12.59 13.50 -11.41
CA THR A 653 11.38 13.14 -10.64
C THR A 653 11.48 11.80 -9.91
N VAL A 654 12.08 10.79 -10.53
CA VAL A 654 12.16 9.42 -10.00
C VAL A 654 13.49 9.18 -9.28
N ALA A 655 14.60 9.64 -9.85
CA ALA A 655 15.91 9.41 -9.27
C ALA A 655 16.06 9.96 -7.84
N PRO A 656 15.56 11.15 -7.46
CA PRO A 656 15.62 11.61 -6.08
C PRO A 656 14.91 10.70 -5.07
N LYS A 657 13.83 10.04 -5.50
CA LYS A 657 13.11 9.06 -4.67
C LYS A 657 13.94 7.80 -4.45
N LEU A 658 14.63 7.34 -5.49
CA LEU A 658 15.55 6.20 -5.40
C LEU A 658 16.79 6.52 -4.57
N PHE A 659 17.35 7.72 -4.69
CA PHE A 659 18.52 8.16 -3.92
C PHE A 659 18.25 8.13 -2.41
N ALA A 660 17.03 8.43 -1.99
CA ALA A 660 16.63 8.37 -0.58
C ALA A 660 16.76 6.96 0.03
N PHE A 661 16.74 5.91 -0.80
CA PHE A 661 16.79 4.52 -0.37
C PHE A 661 18.07 3.78 -0.79
N ALA A 662 18.86 4.35 -1.72
CA ALA A 662 19.93 3.61 -2.39
C ALA A 662 21.28 3.68 -1.67
N GLY A 663 21.43 4.53 -0.65
CA GLY A 663 22.72 4.83 -0.07
C GLY A 663 23.71 5.43 -1.09
N ASP A 664 24.96 5.69 -0.69
CA ASP A 664 25.95 6.36 -1.55
C ASP A 664 26.31 5.55 -2.79
N LEU A 665 26.50 4.24 -2.63
CA LEU A 665 26.87 3.35 -3.75
C LEU A 665 25.74 3.18 -4.75
N GLY A 666 24.52 2.99 -4.27
CA GLY A 666 23.34 2.88 -5.13
C GLY A 666 23.05 4.18 -5.87
N THR A 667 23.19 5.32 -5.20
CA THR A 667 23.06 6.65 -5.79
C THR A 667 24.05 6.84 -6.92
N LEU A 668 25.33 6.50 -6.70
CA LEU A 668 26.40 6.57 -7.68
C LEU A 668 26.08 5.67 -8.90
N ALA A 669 25.65 4.43 -8.66
CA ALA A 669 25.28 3.50 -9.73
C ALA A 669 24.14 4.06 -10.59
N ILE A 670 23.07 4.57 -9.97
CA ILE A 670 21.92 5.17 -10.66
C ILE A 670 22.37 6.38 -11.48
N GLN A 671 23.14 7.30 -10.91
CA GLN A 671 23.67 8.47 -11.60
C GLN A 671 24.50 8.08 -12.83
N THR A 672 25.37 7.07 -12.66
CA THR A 672 26.19 6.53 -13.75
C THR A 672 25.33 6.00 -14.89
N MET A 673 24.28 5.26 -14.56
CA MET A 673 23.38 4.71 -15.59
C MET A 673 22.66 5.81 -16.37
N PHE A 674 22.20 6.87 -15.70
CA PHE A 674 21.64 8.03 -16.39
C PHE A 674 22.67 8.69 -17.31
N ALA A 675 23.91 8.87 -16.84
CA ALA A 675 24.99 9.44 -17.66
C ALA A 675 25.27 8.59 -18.90
N LEU A 676 25.32 7.27 -18.76
CA LEU A 676 25.51 6.34 -19.87
C LEU A 676 24.38 6.39 -20.90
N ARG A 677 23.13 6.44 -20.45
CA ARG A 677 21.96 6.50 -21.35
C ARG A 677 21.86 7.82 -22.11
N LEU A 678 22.24 8.92 -21.46
CA LEU A 678 22.27 10.25 -22.05
C LEU A 678 23.55 10.55 -22.81
N GLU A 679 24.51 9.63 -22.85
CA GLU A 679 25.88 9.83 -23.39
C GLU A 679 26.56 11.07 -22.77
N ASP A 680 26.24 11.35 -21.49
CA ASP A 680 26.79 12.46 -20.72
C ASP A 680 28.21 12.16 -20.24
N ARG A 681 29.18 12.66 -20.98
CA ARG A 681 30.60 12.45 -20.71
C ARG A 681 31.07 13.13 -19.42
N GLU A 682 30.53 14.29 -19.09
CA GLU A 682 30.88 15.02 -17.88
C GLU A 682 30.36 14.32 -16.63
N GLY A 683 29.09 13.89 -16.68
CA GLY A 683 28.47 13.10 -15.63
C GLY A 683 29.18 11.77 -15.40
N ALA A 684 29.54 11.05 -16.46
CA ALA A 684 30.32 9.82 -16.39
C ALA A 684 31.72 10.07 -15.78
N ALA A 685 32.41 11.13 -16.20
CA ALA A 685 33.74 11.49 -15.66
C ALA A 685 33.70 11.81 -14.17
N ALA A 686 32.67 12.54 -13.73
CA ALA A 686 32.47 12.86 -12.33
C ALA A 686 32.21 11.61 -11.45
N ALA A 687 31.61 10.56 -12.02
CA ALA A 687 31.35 9.31 -11.33
C ALA A 687 32.60 8.40 -11.19
N LEU A 688 33.61 8.51 -12.07
CA LEU A 688 34.74 7.58 -12.14
C LEU A 688 35.50 7.36 -10.81
N PRO A 689 35.79 8.39 -9.99
CA PRO A 689 36.49 8.20 -8.71
C PRO A 689 35.70 7.30 -7.73
N GLY A 690 34.40 7.52 -7.64
CA GLY A 690 33.51 6.70 -6.81
C GLY A 690 33.37 5.28 -7.35
N LEU A 691 33.26 5.13 -8.69
CA LEU A 691 33.21 3.84 -9.35
C LEU A 691 34.51 3.03 -9.18
N ALA A 692 35.65 3.68 -9.14
CA ALA A 692 36.93 3.02 -8.84
C ALA A 692 36.97 2.45 -7.43
N HIS A 693 36.33 3.15 -6.45
CA HIS A 693 36.17 2.62 -5.09
C HIS A 693 35.21 1.43 -5.09
N PHE A 694 34.04 1.56 -5.73
CA PHE A 694 33.06 0.48 -5.87
C PHE A 694 33.66 -0.78 -6.49
N ALA A 695 34.47 -0.61 -7.54
CA ALA A 695 35.14 -1.72 -8.23
C ALA A 695 36.18 -2.47 -7.37
N ARG A 696 36.67 -1.86 -6.28
CA ARG A 696 37.60 -2.55 -5.34
C ARG A 696 36.88 -3.46 -4.37
N VAL A 697 35.60 -3.15 -4.05
CA VAL A 697 34.82 -3.93 -3.08
C VAL A 697 33.99 -5.04 -3.74
N LEU A 698 33.81 -5.01 -5.06
CA LEU A 698 33.14 -6.08 -5.81
C LEU A 698 34.12 -7.20 -6.21
N PRO A 699 33.64 -8.45 -6.31
CA PRO A 699 34.39 -9.55 -6.93
C PRO A 699 34.87 -9.16 -8.33
N VAL A 700 36.00 -9.72 -8.73
CA VAL A 700 36.62 -9.43 -10.04
C VAL A 700 35.72 -9.81 -11.21
N ASP A 701 34.80 -10.74 -11.01
CA ASP A 701 33.89 -11.29 -11.98
C ASP A 701 32.47 -10.78 -11.83
N SER A 702 32.24 -9.78 -10.98
CA SER A 702 30.92 -9.19 -10.78
C SER A 702 30.36 -8.60 -12.08
N PRO A 703 29.17 -9.01 -12.54
CA PRO A 703 28.58 -8.49 -13.75
C PRO A 703 28.38 -6.97 -13.75
N SER A 704 28.13 -6.40 -12.58
CA SER A 704 27.97 -4.94 -12.40
C SER A 704 29.20 -4.13 -12.81
N LEU A 705 30.39 -4.75 -12.87
CA LEU A 705 31.61 -4.12 -13.36
C LEU A 705 31.54 -3.77 -14.87
N GLY A 706 30.64 -4.38 -15.64
CA GLY A 706 30.37 -4.00 -17.01
C GLY A 706 29.93 -2.55 -17.13
N ILE A 707 29.09 -2.05 -16.20
CA ILE A 707 28.63 -0.65 -16.15
C ILE A 707 29.80 0.30 -15.92
N VAL A 708 30.74 -0.09 -15.05
CA VAL A 708 31.97 0.68 -14.81
C VAL A 708 32.83 0.73 -16.07
N GLY A 709 32.97 -0.41 -16.77
CA GLY A 709 33.67 -0.48 -18.05
C GLY A 709 33.09 0.44 -19.11
N GLU A 710 31.76 0.54 -19.20
CA GLU A 710 31.08 1.47 -20.10
C GLU A 710 31.36 2.94 -19.74
N ALA A 711 31.31 3.29 -18.45
CA ALA A 711 31.63 4.63 -17.98
C ALA A 711 33.09 5.01 -18.31
N VAL A 712 34.02 4.06 -18.11
CA VAL A 712 35.42 4.25 -18.46
C VAL A 712 35.61 4.35 -19.98
N ALA A 713 34.91 3.57 -20.79
CA ALA A 713 34.94 3.69 -22.25
C ALA A 713 34.51 5.09 -22.71
N LEU A 714 33.45 5.62 -22.07
CA LEU A 714 32.88 6.93 -22.39
C LEU A 714 33.78 8.09 -21.96
N ALA A 715 34.34 8.05 -20.72
CA ALA A 715 34.95 9.21 -20.08
C ALA A 715 36.36 8.98 -19.53
N GLY A 716 36.84 7.73 -19.41
CA GLY A 716 38.13 7.39 -18.80
C GLY A 716 39.34 7.78 -19.68
N SER A 717 40.54 7.77 -19.06
CA SER A 717 41.83 7.91 -19.76
C SER A 717 42.16 6.65 -20.56
N ASN A 718 43.13 6.74 -21.49
CA ASN A 718 43.56 5.55 -22.25
C ASN A 718 44.18 4.48 -21.33
N GLU A 719 44.82 4.88 -20.22
CA GLU A 719 45.36 3.98 -19.22
C GLU A 719 44.22 3.24 -18.49
N ASP A 720 43.19 3.98 -18.03
CA ASP A 720 42.04 3.37 -17.41
C ASP A 720 41.33 2.39 -18.37
N ARG A 721 41.12 2.81 -19.63
CA ARG A 721 40.50 1.97 -20.67
C ARG A 721 41.26 0.67 -20.91
N ALA A 722 42.59 0.74 -20.99
CA ALA A 722 43.43 -0.45 -21.14
C ALA A 722 43.39 -1.39 -19.93
N SER A 723 43.43 -0.82 -18.74
CA SER A 723 43.28 -1.54 -17.47
C SER A 723 41.94 -2.25 -17.37
N TRP A 724 40.83 -1.52 -17.63
CA TRP A 724 39.49 -2.07 -17.56
C TRP A 724 39.18 -3.09 -18.67
N LEU A 725 39.75 -2.90 -19.85
CA LEU A 725 39.70 -3.91 -20.91
C LEU A 725 40.33 -5.26 -20.47
N GLY A 726 41.52 -5.21 -19.85
CA GLY A 726 42.15 -6.39 -19.29
C GLY A 726 41.34 -7.08 -18.21
N ARG A 727 40.64 -6.29 -17.39
CA ARG A 727 39.80 -6.77 -16.28
C ARG A 727 38.53 -7.46 -16.77
N LEU A 728 37.82 -6.91 -17.77
CA LEU A 728 36.54 -7.44 -18.24
C LEU A 728 36.67 -8.52 -19.32
N LEU A 729 37.78 -8.57 -20.05
CA LEU A 729 37.98 -9.50 -21.15
C LEU A 729 37.76 -10.99 -20.80
N PRO A 730 38.15 -11.50 -19.60
CA PRO A 730 37.86 -12.89 -19.21
C PRO A 730 36.36 -13.21 -19.05
N PHE A 731 35.50 -12.20 -18.94
CA PHE A 731 34.07 -12.35 -18.58
C PHE A 731 33.13 -12.01 -19.73
N VAL A 732 33.61 -11.98 -20.98
CA VAL A 732 32.82 -11.60 -22.16
C VAL A 732 31.60 -12.50 -22.43
N GLY A 733 31.54 -13.70 -21.88
CA GLY A 733 30.41 -14.60 -21.97
C GLY A 733 29.32 -14.36 -20.92
N ARG A 734 29.50 -13.36 -20.06
CA ARG A 734 28.52 -13.02 -19.00
C ARG A 734 27.66 -11.83 -19.36
N GLU A 735 26.51 -11.73 -18.69
CA GLU A 735 25.53 -10.67 -18.89
C GLU A 735 25.52 -9.70 -17.70
N ILE A 736 25.26 -8.42 -17.98
CA ILE A 736 25.24 -7.37 -16.96
C ILE A 736 23.86 -7.33 -16.32
N THR A 737 23.83 -7.53 -14.99
CA THR A 737 22.71 -7.23 -14.15
C THR A 737 23.11 -6.18 -13.12
N THR A 738 22.15 -5.47 -12.53
CA THR A 738 22.47 -4.51 -11.48
C THR A 738 22.20 -5.10 -10.10
N ALA A 739 23.27 -5.28 -9.33
CA ALA A 739 23.18 -5.54 -7.92
C ALA A 739 23.19 -4.19 -7.15
N PRO A 740 22.50 -4.07 -6.03
CA PRO A 740 21.77 -5.08 -5.27
C PRO A 740 20.29 -5.17 -5.62
N ILE A 741 19.83 -4.53 -6.71
CA ILE A 741 18.46 -4.59 -7.19
C ILE A 741 18.37 -5.70 -8.22
N PRO A 742 18.00 -6.95 -7.84
CA PRO A 742 17.79 -8.00 -8.78
C PRO A 742 16.61 -7.60 -9.70
N TYR A 743 16.62 -8.04 -10.93
CA TYR A 743 15.54 -7.89 -11.92
C TYR A 743 15.77 -6.80 -12.96
N THR A 744 17.02 -6.52 -13.30
CA THR A 744 17.39 -5.66 -14.40
C THR A 744 18.39 -6.34 -15.31
N TYR A 745 18.28 -6.09 -16.60
CA TYR A 745 19.20 -6.59 -17.60
C TYR A 745 19.78 -5.42 -18.38
N GLU A 746 21.10 -5.28 -18.36
CA GLU A 746 21.85 -4.17 -18.95
C GLU A 746 22.70 -4.58 -20.16
N GLY A 747 22.47 -5.79 -20.66
CA GLY A 747 23.13 -6.32 -21.85
C GLY A 747 24.39 -7.12 -21.55
N PRO A 748 25.08 -7.58 -22.60
CA PRO A 748 26.27 -8.43 -22.44
C PRO A 748 27.50 -7.65 -22.03
N ILE A 749 28.37 -8.24 -21.16
CA ILE A 749 29.70 -7.69 -20.84
C ILE A 749 30.53 -7.50 -22.12
N ALA A 750 30.35 -8.36 -23.12
CA ALA A 750 30.96 -8.22 -24.43
C ALA A 750 30.75 -6.84 -25.07
N ARG A 751 29.61 -6.17 -24.80
CA ARG A 751 29.35 -4.79 -25.23
C ARG A 751 30.30 -3.80 -24.56
N ALA A 752 30.45 -3.85 -23.23
CA ALA A 752 31.38 -2.99 -22.52
C ALA A 752 32.82 -3.17 -22.99
N VAL A 753 33.21 -4.42 -23.21
CA VAL A 753 34.54 -4.76 -23.80
C VAL A 753 34.72 -4.18 -25.19
N GLY A 754 33.70 -4.34 -26.08
CA GLY A 754 33.74 -3.77 -27.42
C GLY A 754 33.82 -2.24 -27.45
N LEU A 755 33.13 -1.56 -26.51
CA LEU A 755 33.22 -0.09 -26.35
C LEU A 755 34.61 0.35 -25.84
N LEU A 756 35.25 -0.40 -24.96
CA LEU A 756 36.63 -0.16 -24.51
C LEU A 756 37.63 -0.39 -25.67
N GLU A 757 37.51 -1.50 -26.43
CA GLU A 757 38.31 -1.76 -27.59
C GLU A 757 38.18 -0.62 -28.63
N ALA A 758 36.95 -0.18 -28.93
CA ALA A 758 36.70 0.95 -29.83
C ALA A 758 37.31 2.25 -29.36
N SER A 759 37.18 2.59 -28.06
CA SER A 759 37.73 3.79 -27.47
C SER A 759 39.28 3.82 -27.44
N LEU A 760 39.93 2.65 -27.56
CA LEU A 760 41.38 2.47 -27.70
C LEU A 760 41.86 2.39 -29.15
N GLY A 761 40.92 2.59 -30.12
CA GLY A 761 41.24 2.50 -31.57
C GLY A 761 41.40 1.07 -32.10
N ARG A 762 41.05 0.02 -31.34
CA ARG A 762 41.10 -1.40 -31.73
C ARG A 762 39.84 -1.78 -32.48
N LEU A 763 39.57 -1.13 -33.61
CA LEU A 763 38.27 -1.14 -34.29
C LEU A 763 37.82 -2.51 -34.79
N ASP A 764 38.72 -3.33 -35.30
CA ASP A 764 38.39 -4.68 -35.82
C ASP A 764 38.04 -5.64 -34.66
N ALA A 765 38.76 -5.55 -33.53
CA ALA A 765 38.43 -6.32 -32.33
C ALA A 765 37.07 -5.91 -31.76
N ALA A 766 36.83 -4.60 -31.67
CA ALA A 766 35.56 -4.03 -31.23
C ALA A 766 34.37 -4.51 -32.09
N ASP A 767 34.53 -4.47 -33.43
CA ASP A 767 33.48 -4.91 -34.35
C ASP A 767 33.17 -6.42 -34.21
N ALA A 768 34.19 -7.25 -34.14
CA ALA A 768 34.04 -8.69 -33.92
C ALA A 768 33.35 -8.99 -32.58
N ARG A 769 33.68 -8.24 -31.54
CA ARG A 769 33.10 -8.38 -30.18
C ARG A 769 31.63 -7.98 -30.15
N LEU A 770 31.32 -6.83 -30.72
CA LEU A 770 29.96 -6.33 -30.76
C LEU A 770 29.07 -7.20 -31.67
N GLU A 771 29.63 -7.78 -32.77
CA GLU A 771 28.87 -8.73 -33.59
C GLU A 771 28.58 -10.02 -32.84
N ALA A 772 29.54 -10.59 -32.13
CA ALA A 772 29.30 -11.78 -31.31
C ALA A 772 28.19 -11.53 -30.28
N ALA A 773 28.26 -10.39 -29.59
CA ALA A 773 27.22 -9.97 -28.64
C ALA A 773 25.85 -9.82 -29.33
N ARG A 774 25.81 -9.17 -30.52
CA ARG A 774 24.59 -8.99 -31.31
C ARG A 774 23.97 -10.32 -31.76
N ALA A 775 24.82 -11.25 -32.20
CA ALA A 775 24.37 -12.58 -32.60
C ALA A 775 23.72 -13.34 -31.43
N THR A 776 24.32 -13.26 -30.23
CA THR A 776 23.74 -13.82 -29.01
C THR A 776 22.39 -13.17 -28.68
N CYS A 777 22.32 -11.84 -28.65
CA CYS A 777 21.05 -11.13 -28.39
C CYS A 777 19.97 -11.47 -29.44
N ARG A 778 20.34 -11.65 -30.71
CA ARG A 778 19.40 -12.05 -31.79
C ARG A 778 18.86 -13.47 -31.54
N ALA A 779 19.73 -14.41 -31.18
CA ALA A 779 19.35 -15.78 -30.86
C ALA A 779 18.38 -15.86 -29.69
N GLN A 780 18.54 -14.96 -28.67
CA GLN A 780 17.70 -14.87 -27.49
C GLN A 780 16.47 -13.97 -27.70
N ARG A 781 16.29 -13.38 -28.87
CA ARG A 781 15.24 -12.43 -29.21
C ARG A 781 15.29 -11.17 -28.33
N PHE A 782 16.45 -10.75 -27.86
CA PHE A 782 16.67 -9.52 -27.12
C PHE A 782 16.76 -8.32 -28.07
N THR A 783 15.65 -8.09 -28.76
CA THR A 783 15.53 -7.15 -29.88
C THR A 783 15.97 -5.72 -29.55
N PRO A 784 15.69 -5.14 -28.38
CA PRO A 784 16.22 -3.82 -28.00
C PRO A 784 17.75 -3.77 -27.99
N TRP A 785 18.39 -4.85 -27.57
CA TRP A 785 19.85 -4.94 -27.52
C TRP A 785 20.43 -5.15 -28.91
N VAL A 786 19.73 -5.84 -29.80
CA VAL A 786 20.13 -5.95 -31.22
C VAL A 786 20.17 -4.55 -31.83
N ALA A 787 19.16 -3.70 -31.64
CA ALA A 787 19.13 -2.32 -32.13
C ALA A 787 20.30 -1.47 -31.59
N ARG A 788 20.58 -1.56 -30.27
CA ARG A 788 21.71 -0.85 -29.62
C ARG A 788 23.06 -1.30 -30.19
N LEU A 789 23.28 -2.60 -30.28
CA LEU A 789 24.54 -3.17 -30.76
C LEU A 789 24.75 -2.89 -32.26
N SER A 790 23.69 -2.86 -33.10
CA SER A 790 23.76 -2.43 -34.47
C SER A 790 24.17 -0.95 -34.61
N LEU A 791 23.64 -0.05 -33.76
CA LEU A 791 24.06 1.34 -33.70
C LEU A 791 25.54 1.49 -33.32
N GLU A 792 26.00 0.77 -32.30
CA GLU A 792 27.39 0.84 -31.83
C GLU A 792 28.37 0.25 -32.86
N ARG A 793 28.02 -0.88 -33.47
CA ARG A 793 28.79 -1.43 -34.60
C ARG A 793 28.86 -0.47 -35.80
N GLY A 794 27.73 0.19 -36.11
CA GLY A 794 27.71 1.22 -37.17
C GLY A 794 28.70 2.35 -36.88
N ARG A 795 28.79 2.80 -35.62
CA ARG A 795 29.77 3.79 -35.15
C ARG A 795 31.21 3.28 -35.33
N VAL A 796 31.48 2.03 -34.95
CA VAL A 796 32.81 1.40 -35.11
C VAL A 796 33.15 1.25 -36.59
N ALA A 797 32.24 0.79 -37.44
CA ALA A 797 32.47 0.64 -38.89
C ALA A 797 32.72 2.02 -39.55
N LEU A 798 32.00 3.06 -39.14
CA LEU A 798 32.25 4.42 -39.62
C LEU A 798 33.63 4.94 -39.21
N ALA A 799 34.05 4.72 -37.95
CA ALA A 799 35.38 5.06 -37.46
C ALA A 799 36.50 4.29 -38.19
N ALA A 800 36.21 3.06 -38.64
CA ALA A 800 37.13 2.22 -39.46
C ALA A 800 37.11 2.58 -40.94
N GLY A 801 36.34 3.60 -41.38
CA GLY A 801 36.23 3.99 -42.77
C GLY A 801 35.31 3.10 -43.62
N ARG A 802 34.58 2.16 -43.02
CA ARG A 802 33.65 1.24 -43.68
C ARG A 802 32.25 1.84 -43.82
N GLY A 803 32.15 2.96 -44.58
CA GLY A 803 30.94 3.80 -44.64
C GLY A 803 29.69 3.09 -45.14
N ASN A 804 29.79 2.16 -46.13
CA ASN A 804 28.62 1.42 -46.64
C ASN A 804 28.09 0.42 -45.57
N GLU A 805 28.99 -0.30 -44.88
CA GLU A 805 28.63 -1.19 -43.79
C GLU A 805 27.99 -0.39 -42.62
N ALA A 806 28.62 0.73 -42.28
CA ALA A 806 28.07 1.62 -41.22
C ALA A 806 26.63 2.03 -41.55
N ARG A 807 26.35 2.43 -42.79
CA ARG A 807 25.00 2.84 -43.23
C ARG A 807 23.99 1.69 -43.06
N THR A 808 24.35 0.48 -43.49
CA THR A 808 23.49 -0.71 -43.36
C THR A 808 23.17 -0.99 -41.90
N LEU A 809 24.16 -0.89 -40.99
CA LEU A 809 24.00 -1.10 -39.57
C LEU A 809 23.14 -0.01 -38.88
N PHE A 810 23.29 1.25 -39.31
CA PHE A 810 22.42 2.34 -38.83
C PHE A 810 20.98 2.19 -39.32
N ASP A 811 20.77 1.74 -40.59
CA ASP A 811 19.43 1.48 -41.12
C ASP A 811 18.76 0.34 -40.34
N GLU A 812 19.50 -0.76 -40.05
CA GLU A 812 19.00 -1.86 -39.22
C GLU A 812 18.64 -1.35 -37.84
N ALA A 813 19.53 -0.59 -37.16
CA ALA A 813 19.27 -0.02 -35.84
C ALA A 813 18.04 0.89 -35.83
N ALA A 814 17.92 1.77 -36.86
CA ALA A 814 16.78 2.71 -36.94
C ALA A 814 15.45 1.99 -37.23
N SER A 815 15.46 0.96 -38.12
CA SER A 815 14.26 0.19 -38.41
C SER A 815 13.78 -0.59 -37.19
N THR A 816 14.67 -1.35 -36.56
CA THR A 816 14.35 -2.13 -35.36
C THR A 816 13.89 -1.22 -34.20
N ALA A 817 14.57 -0.08 -33.99
CA ALA A 817 14.20 0.85 -32.96
C ALA A 817 12.82 1.48 -33.21
N ARG A 818 12.49 1.79 -34.47
CA ARG A 818 11.16 2.32 -34.85
C ARG A 818 10.05 1.33 -34.56
N GLU A 819 10.24 0.07 -34.94
CA GLU A 819 9.28 -1.02 -34.70
C GLU A 819 8.98 -1.19 -33.20
N LEU A 820 9.99 -0.99 -32.35
CA LEU A 820 9.88 -1.09 -30.90
C LEU A 820 9.48 0.23 -30.21
N GLY A 821 9.45 1.35 -30.93
CA GLY A 821 9.20 2.67 -30.33
C GLY A 821 10.37 3.25 -29.55
N MET A 822 11.60 2.79 -29.76
CA MET A 822 12.85 3.25 -29.13
C MET A 822 13.37 4.53 -29.79
N ARG A 823 12.70 5.68 -29.51
CA ARG A 823 12.92 6.96 -30.21
C ARG A 823 14.36 7.46 -30.14
N GLY A 824 15.05 7.26 -29.03
CA GLY A 824 16.44 7.71 -28.86
C GLY A 824 17.41 6.95 -29.75
N ILE A 825 17.32 5.62 -29.82
CA ILE A 825 18.16 4.80 -30.72
C ILE A 825 17.87 5.14 -32.19
N GLU A 826 16.58 5.27 -32.55
CA GLU A 826 16.19 5.67 -33.90
C GLU A 826 16.79 7.05 -34.28
N ALA A 827 16.70 8.04 -33.41
CA ALA A 827 17.25 9.38 -33.64
C ALA A 827 18.78 9.35 -33.78
N LYS A 828 19.49 8.63 -32.88
CA LYS A 828 20.95 8.49 -32.91
C LYS A 828 21.43 7.80 -34.19
N ALA A 829 20.73 6.75 -34.64
CA ALA A 829 21.06 6.04 -35.86
C ALA A 829 20.86 6.92 -37.11
N ARG A 830 19.73 7.62 -37.19
CA ARG A 830 19.47 8.57 -38.30
C ARG A 830 20.45 9.74 -38.31
N ALA A 831 20.80 10.32 -37.19
CA ALA A 831 21.79 11.38 -37.11
C ALA A 831 23.17 10.91 -37.59
N ALA A 832 23.56 9.66 -37.31
CA ALA A 832 24.82 9.08 -37.77
C ALA A 832 24.84 8.85 -39.27
N MET A 833 23.70 8.57 -39.94
CA MET A 833 23.56 8.44 -41.40
C MET A 833 23.65 9.78 -42.15
N GLY A 834 23.19 10.85 -41.53
CA GLY A 834 23.08 12.18 -42.17
C GLY A 834 24.40 12.94 -42.35
N GLY A 835 25.55 12.36 -42.02
CA GLY A 835 26.89 12.96 -42.26
C GLY A 835 27.09 14.28 -41.52
N GLY A 836 27.23 14.25 -40.21
CA GLY A 836 27.89 15.29 -39.43
C GLY A 836 27.26 16.66 -39.42
N ALA A 837 26.07 16.82 -38.95
CA ALA A 837 25.68 17.97 -38.16
C ALA A 837 25.12 17.41 -36.86
N ARG A 838 25.71 17.76 -35.72
CA ARG A 838 24.99 17.76 -34.48
C ARG A 838 23.70 18.55 -34.77
N VAL A 839 22.61 17.81 -35.02
CA VAL A 839 21.30 18.44 -35.01
C VAL A 839 21.17 18.97 -33.59
N PRO A 840 21.04 20.27 -33.35
CA PRO A 840 20.67 20.74 -32.05
C PRO A 840 19.32 20.05 -31.78
N VAL A 841 19.28 19.22 -30.76
CA VAL A 841 17.98 18.80 -30.17
C VAL A 841 17.26 20.14 -29.92
N PRO A 842 16.05 20.38 -30.46
CA PRO A 842 15.30 21.55 -30.05
C PRO A 842 15.24 21.43 -28.50
N ALA A 843 15.77 22.45 -27.83
CA ALA A 843 15.49 22.61 -26.42
C ALA A 843 13.97 22.45 -26.30
N PRO A 844 13.45 21.66 -25.37
CA PRO A 844 12.02 21.60 -25.17
C PRO A 844 11.56 23.05 -25.15
N ALA A 845 10.50 23.35 -25.89
CA ALA A 845 9.97 24.69 -25.95
C ALA A 845 9.74 25.08 -24.50
N THR A 846 10.69 25.82 -23.96
CA THR A 846 10.54 26.39 -22.64
C THR A 846 9.42 27.37 -22.82
N ASP A 847 8.30 27.08 -22.21
CA ASP A 847 7.24 28.06 -22.01
C ASP A 847 7.93 29.38 -21.65
N PRO A 848 7.77 30.43 -22.41
CA PRO A 848 8.52 31.68 -22.22
C PRO A 848 8.31 32.26 -20.81
N GLU A 849 7.37 31.74 -20.03
CA GLU A 849 7.09 32.11 -18.66
C GLU A 849 7.72 31.18 -17.61
N SER A 850 8.42 30.09 -17.98
CA SER A 850 9.01 29.18 -16.99
C SER A 850 10.36 29.67 -16.47
N ILE A 851 10.50 29.70 -15.14
CA ILE A 851 11.77 29.97 -14.46
C ILE A 851 12.58 28.67 -14.32
N LEU A 852 13.91 28.78 -14.54
CA LEU A 852 14.84 27.67 -14.34
C LEU A 852 15.93 28.10 -13.35
N LEU A 853 16.09 27.32 -12.25
CA LEU A 853 17.20 27.48 -11.31
C LEU A 853 18.16 26.28 -11.45
N THR A 854 19.40 26.59 -11.85
CA THR A 854 20.44 25.56 -12.01
C THR A 854 21.62 25.94 -11.12
N ARG A 855 22.13 24.97 -10.35
CA ARG A 855 23.28 25.20 -9.48
C ARG A 855 24.59 25.07 -10.27
N GLU A 856 25.44 26.13 -10.24
CA GLU A 856 26.75 26.17 -10.87
C GLU A 856 27.83 26.36 -9.76
N GLY A 857 28.26 25.30 -9.11
CA GLY A 857 29.21 25.36 -7.99
C GLY A 857 28.66 26.10 -6.76
N GLU A 858 29.27 27.23 -6.38
CA GLU A 858 28.83 28.07 -5.26
C GLU A 858 27.78 29.12 -5.62
N VAL A 859 27.30 29.13 -6.87
CA VAL A 859 26.28 30.07 -7.34
C VAL A 859 25.11 29.30 -8.00
N TRP A 860 23.93 29.93 -7.99
CA TRP A 860 22.77 29.48 -8.75
C TRP A 860 22.54 30.40 -9.96
N ARG A 861 22.43 29.79 -11.11
CA ARG A 861 21.97 30.41 -12.34
C ARG A 861 20.46 30.41 -12.35
N VAL A 862 19.84 31.58 -12.32
CA VAL A 862 18.39 31.77 -12.41
C VAL A 862 18.10 32.34 -13.79
N ALA A 863 17.38 31.54 -14.63
CA ALA A 863 17.02 31.93 -15.99
C ALA A 863 15.49 32.06 -16.10
N TRP A 864 15.01 33.15 -16.72
CA TRP A 864 13.61 33.43 -16.99
C TRP A 864 13.47 34.23 -18.27
N ALA A 865 12.69 33.72 -19.22
CA ALA A 865 12.64 34.28 -20.59
C ALA A 865 14.07 34.43 -21.18
N ALA A 866 14.44 35.58 -21.61
CA ALA A 866 15.78 35.89 -22.13
C ALA A 866 16.77 36.40 -21.06
N ARG A 867 16.41 36.39 -19.79
CA ARG A 867 17.16 36.94 -18.65
C ARG A 867 17.87 35.86 -17.88
N VAL A 868 19.10 36.11 -17.45
CA VAL A 868 19.89 35.19 -16.63
C VAL A 868 20.61 35.98 -15.55
N VAL A 869 20.38 35.62 -14.29
CA VAL A 869 21.14 36.14 -13.15
C VAL A 869 21.87 35.04 -12.39
N ARG A 870 22.98 35.36 -11.76
CA ARG A 870 23.73 34.44 -10.89
C ARG A 870 23.68 34.91 -9.46
N VAL A 871 23.16 34.06 -8.58
CA VAL A 871 22.95 34.37 -7.17
C VAL A 871 23.78 33.36 -6.35
N ARG A 872 24.47 33.87 -5.31
CA ARG A 872 25.27 33.03 -4.42
C ARG A 872 24.40 31.98 -3.75
N ASP A 873 24.94 30.78 -3.62
CA ASP A 873 24.21 29.66 -2.93
C ASP A 873 23.82 30.09 -1.51
N SER A 874 22.59 29.92 -1.19
CA SER A 874 22.03 30.15 0.13
C SER A 874 20.84 29.22 0.36
N ARG A 875 20.58 28.90 1.62
CA ARG A 875 19.43 28.03 1.96
C ARG A 875 18.12 28.54 1.39
N GLY A 876 17.95 29.85 1.28
CA GLY A 876 16.76 30.47 0.68
C GLY A 876 16.64 30.20 -0.83
N VAL A 877 17.75 30.25 -1.57
CA VAL A 877 17.78 29.95 -3.01
C VAL A 877 17.56 28.45 -3.24
N GLN A 878 18.09 27.57 -2.37
CA GLN A 878 17.84 26.13 -2.41
C GLN A 878 16.35 25.81 -2.19
N LEU A 879 15.70 26.49 -1.24
CA LEU A 879 14.26 26.34 -0.99
C LEU A 879 13.44 26.86 -2.17
N LEU A 880 13.84 27.97 -2.77
CA LEU A 880 13.21 28.52 -3.96
C LEU A 880 13.33 27.56 -5.15
N ALA A 881 14.50 26.95 -5.34
CA ALA A 881 14.73 25.97 -6.40
C ALA A 881 13.83 24.73 -6.23
N LYS A 882 13.64 24.26 -4.98
CA LYS A 882 12.69 23.17 -4.68
C LYS A 882 11.25 23.55 -5.02
N LEU A 883 10.80 24.77 -4.71
CA LEU A 883 9.45 25.22 -5.03
C LEU A 883 9.23 25.38 -6.55
N VAL A 884 10.22 25.90 -7.25
CA VAL A 884 10.14 26.06 -8.71
C VAL A 884 10.14 24.71 -9.42
N ALA A 885 10.89 23.73 -8.93
CA ALA A 885 10.88 22.37 -9.44
C ALA A 885 9.52 21.65 -9.22
N SER A 886 8.74 22.08 -8.24
CA SER A 886 7.41 21.55 -7.90
C SER A 886 6.30 22.58 -8.23
N ARG A 887 6.33 23.15 -9.43
CA ARG A 887 5.38 24.18 -9.86
C ARG A 887 3.93 23.72 -9.70
N GLY A 888 3.10 24.54 -9.05
CA GLY A 888 1.68 24.24 -8.80
C GLY A 888 1.41 23.36 -7.58
N GLU A 889 2.43 22.74 -6.99
CA GLU A 889 2.28 21.93 -5.76
C GLU A 889 2.36 22.78 -4.50
N ARG A 890 1.56 22.42 -3.49
CA ARG A 890 1.59 23.05 -2.17
C ARG A 890 2.43 22.19 -1.22
N ILE A 891 3.66 22.64 -0.90
CA ILE A 891 4.60 21.92 -0.05
C ILE A 891 4.50 22.45 1.38
N HIS A 892 4.31 21.57 2.36
CA HIS A 892 4.27 21.95 3.77
C HIS A 892 5.62 22.50 4.23
N ALA A 893 5.64 23.61 4.98
CA ALA A 893 6.87 24.31 5.38
C ALA A 893 7.87 23.44 6.14
N LEU A 894 7.40 22.46 6.89
CA LEU A 894 8.23 21.49 7.61
C LEU A 894 8.95 20.53 6.64
N VAL A 895 8.27 20.08 5.60
CA VAL A 895 8.82 19.23 4.53
C VAL A 895 9.82 20.03 3.69
N LEU A 896 9.48 21.28 3.38
CA LEU A 896 10.36 22.18 2.61
C LEU A 896 11.61 22.55 3.39
N ALA A 897 11.53 22.67 4.73
CA ALA A 897 12.68 22.93 5.59
C ALA A 897 13.71 21.79 5.59
N GLY A 898 13.28 20.56 5.40
CA GLY A 898 13.95 19.27 5.25
C GLY A 898 15.39 19.14 5.76
N ASP A 899 15.65 18.10 6.51
CA ASP A 899 16.94 17.49 6.84
C ASP A 899 18.18 18.43 7.03
N GLY A 900 18.26 18.96 8.20
CA GLY A 900 19.43 19.70 8.71
C GLY A 900 19.01 20.43 9.96
N GLU A 901 19.68 20.14 11.06
CA GLU A 901 19.53 20.80 12.35
C GLU A 901 19.36 22.30 12.18
N VAL A 902 18.14 22.78 12.35
CA VAL A 902 17.89 24.20 12.57
C VAL A 902 18.18 24.44 14.05
N ALA A 903 19.45 24.62 14.40
CA ALA A 903 19.80 25.31 15.64
C ALA A 903 19.24 26.73 15.55
N LEU A 904 18.06 26.92 16.13
CA LEU A 904 17.50 28.25 16.33
C LEU A 904 17.87 28.73 17.75
N PRO A 905 18.27 29.98 17.94
CA PRO A 905 18.50 30.53 19.26
C PRO A 905 17.22 30.40 20.09
N GLU A 906 17.35 30.00 21.33
CA GLU A 906 16.30 29.98 22.34
C GLU A 906 15.86 31.42 22.61
N THR A 907 14.94 31.93 21.82
CA THR A 907 14.19 33.14 22.16
C THR A 907 12.81 32.72 22.59
N ASP A 908 12.42 33.18 23.78
CA ASP A 908 11.14 32.98 24.43
C ASP A 908 10.01 33.44 23.46
N ALA A 909 9.39 32.47 22.77
CA ALA A 909 8.34 32.75 21.81
C ALA A 909 7.01 32.74 22.57
N GLY A 910 6.38 33.93 22.65
CA GLY A 910 5.11 34.16 23.33
C GLY A 910 3.95 33.22 22.96
N GLU A 911 2.77 33.50 23.45
CA GLU A 911 1.55 32.70 23.26
C GLU A 911 1.23 32.48 21.75
N ALA A 912 0.75 31.30 21.39
CA ALA A 912 0.56 30.83 19.99
C ALA A 912 -0.40 31.70 19.16
N VAL A 913 -1.36 32.30 19.85
CA VAL A 913 -2.30 33.29 19.30
C VAL A 913 -2.53 34.32 20.39
N ASP A 914 -2.40 35.58 20.06
CA ASP A 914 -2.68 36.67 20.97
C ASP A 914 -4.13 36.57 21.49
N ARG A 915 -4.37 36.81 22.78
CA ARG A 915 -5.72 36.85 23.38
C ARG A 915 -6.68 37.75 22.59
N ARG A 916 -6.15 38.78 21.95
CA ARG A 916 -6.91 39.67 21.05
C ARG A 916 -7.37 38.93 19.78
N ALA A 917 -6.54 38.06 19.22
CA ALA A 917 -6.88 37.28 18.02
C ALA A 917 -7.95 36.22 18.32
N VAL A 918 -7.88 35.54 19.48
CA VAL A 918 -8.94 34.60 19.91
C VAL A 918 -10.25 35.34 20.18
N ALA A 919 -10.18 36.53 20.77
CA ALA A 919 -11.37 37.38 21.00
C ALA A 919 -11.97 37.84 19.64
N ALA A 920 -11.11 38.23 18.68
CA ALA A 920 -11.55 38.62 17.34
C ALA A 920 -12.17 37.42 16.56
N TYR A 921 -11.62 36.21 16.67
CA TYR A 921 -12.21 35.00 16.07
C TYR A 921 -13.55 34.65 16.68
N ARG A 922 -13.73 34.77 18.00
CA ARG A 922 -15.02 34.59 18.68
C ARG A 922 -16.05 35.64 18.28
N ALA A 923 -15.62 36.91 18.17
CA ALA A 923 -16.50 37.97 17.70
C ALA A 923 -16.93 37.75 16.24
N ARG A 924 -16.00 37.31 15.40
CA ARG A 924 -16.31 36.98 13.99
C ARG A 924 -17.22 35.77 13.87
N LEU A 925 -17.04 34.73 14.71
CA LEU A 925 -17.94 33.58 14.79
C LEU A 925 -19.38 34.01 15.13
N ALA A 926 -19.55 34.86 16.14
CA ALA A 926 -20.87 35.35 16.52
C ALA A 926 -21.53 36.13 15.36
N MET A 927 -20.75 36.96 14.65
CA MET A 927 -21.26 37.68 13.46
C MET A 927 -21.64 36.70 12.34
N ILE A 928 -20.86 35.64 12.10
CA ILE A 928 -21.16 34.63 11.08
C ILE A 928 -22.43 33.84 11.47
N ASP A 929 -22.60 33.51 12.74
CA ASP A 929 -23.81 32.82 13.21
C ASP A 929 -25.06 33.72 13.02
N ASP A 930 -24.95 35.02 13.26
CA ASP A 930 -26.04 36.00 13.00
C ASP A 930 -26.26 36.19 11.48
N GLU A 931 -25.19 36.22 10.66
CA GLU A 931 -25.29 36.31 9.20
C GLU A 931 -25.92 35.05 8.60
N ILE A 932 -25.59 33.84 9.10
CA ILE A 932 -26.24 32.60 8.68
C ILE A 932 -27.71 32.61 9.04
N ALA A 933 -28.07 32.98 10.28
CA ALA A 933 -29.46 33.07 10.74
C ALA A 933 -30.27 34.07 9.91
N SER A 934 -29.66 35.19 9.49
CA SER A 934 -30.32 36.17 8.62
C SER A 934 -30.40 35.73 7.13
N THR A 935 -29.51 34.87 6.68
CA THR A 935 -29.45 34.39 5.29
C THR A 935 -30.36 33.19 5.08
N GLU A 936 -30.69 32.43 6.11
CA GLU A 936 -31.67 31.33 6.08
C GLU A 936 -33.11 31.81 5.81
N SER A 937 -33.35 33.10 5.97
CA SER A 937 -34.62 33.76 5.58
C SER A 937 -34.63 34.29 4.14
N GLY A 938 -33.56 34.09 3.34
CA GLY A 938 -33.42 34.65 1.98
C GLY A 938 -32.74 33.69 1.01
N THR A 939 -32.96 33.95 -0.31
CA THR A 939 -32.70 33.06 -1.45
C THR A 939 -31.23 32.85 -1.86
N ASP A 940 -30.21 33.15 -1.02
CA ASP A 940 -28.80 33.04 -1.43
C ASP A 940 -28.03 31.87 -0.77
N ALA A 941 -28.30 30.66 -1.22
CA ALA A 941 -27.65 29.42 -0.77
C ALA A 941 -26.10 29.43 -0.91
N ARG A 942 -25.56 30.12 -1.90
CA ARG A 942 -24.07 30.20 -2.14
C ARG A 942 -23.37 31.08 -1.09
N ARG A 943 -24.08 32.06 -0.54
CA ARG A 943 -23.56 32.91 0.53
C ARG A 943 -23.58 32.16 1.86
N ALA A 944 -24.65 31.43 2.14
CA ALA A 944 -24.77 30.59 3.33
C ALA A 944 -23.67 29.50 3.39
N ASP A 945 -23.37 28.85 2.26
CA ASP A 945 -22.30 27.84 2.20
C ASP A 945 -20.89 28.42 2.35
N ARG A 946 -20.64 29.65 1.93
CA ARG A 946 -19.38 30.35 2.23
C ARG A 946 -19.23 30.66 3.70
N LEU A 947 -20.27 31.17 4.32
CA LEU A 947 -20.30 31.49 5.75
C LEU A 947 -20.12 30.24 6.62
N ARG A 948 -20.75 29.11 6.28
CA ARG A 948 -20.56 27.83 6.99
C ARG A 948 -19.12 27.31 6.87
N ARG A 949 -18.47 27.45 5.70
CA ARG A 949 -17.04 27.10 5.54
C ARG A 949 -16.12 28.01 6.35
N GLU A 950 -16.36 29.33 6.35
CA GLU A 950 -15.62 30.28 7.16
C GLU A 950 -15.77 29.98 8.66
N ARG A 951 -17.00 29.67 9.11
CA ARG A 951 -17.30 29.22 10.45
C ARG A 951 -16.52 27.97 10.86
N GLY A 952 -16.49 26.96 10.01
CA GLY A 952 -15.74 25.74 10.24
C GLY A 952 -14.24 25.99 10.44
N MET A 953 -13.63 26.82 9.61
CA MET A 953 -12.22 27.19 9.72
C MET A 953 -11.92 27.96 11.02
N LEU A 954 -12.78 28.89 11.45
CA LEU A 954 -12.61 29.65 12.68
C LEU A 954 -12.77 28.79 13.94
N VAL A 955 -13.72 27.85 13.95
CA VAL A 955 -13.91 26.87 15.05
C VAL A 955 -12.67 25.97 15.18
N GLU A 956 -12.13 25.52 14.07
CA GLU A 956 -10.92 24.68 14.04
C GLU A 956 -9.69 25.47 14.54
N GLU A 957 -9.57 26.72 14.19
CA GLU A 957 -8.47 27.59 14.61
C GLU A 957 -8.54 27.95 16.10
N ILE A 958 -9.72 28.19 16.62
CA ILE A 958 -9.93 28.41 18.06
C ILE A 958 -9.65 27.10 18.83
N ALA A 959 -10.07 25.95 18.33
CA ALA A 959 -9.81 24.64 18.95
C ALA A 959 -8.31 24.30 18.97
N ARG A 960 -7.54 24.71 17.95
CA ARG A 960 -6.06 24.58 17.94
C ARG A 960 -5.39 25.48 18.95
N ALA A 961 -5.92 26.68 19.16
CA ALA A 961 -5.33 27.66 20.06
C ALA A 961 -5.61 27.37 21.54
N ILE A 962 -6.68 26.64 21.86
CA ILE A 962 -7.16 26.40 23.23
C ILE A 962 -6.99 24.92 23.60
N GLY A 963 -6.29 24.63 24.73
CA GLY A 963 -6.13 23.26 25.24
C GLY A 963 -7.29 22.81 26.15
N LEU A 964 -7.34 21.52 26.49
CA LEU A 964 -8.25 20.97 27.50
C LEU A 964 -8.15 21.75 28.81
N GLY A 965 -9.24 22.46 29.18
CA GLY A 965 -9.27 23.32 30.35
C GLY A 965 -9.23 24.82 30.05
N GLY A 966 -9.39 25.29 28.79
CA GLY A 966 -9.58 26.70 28.44
C GLY A 966 -8.33 27.59 28.48
N ARG A 967 -7.14 27.04 28.67
CA ARG A 967 -5.85 27.78 28.67
C ARG A 967 -5.22 27.79 27.28
N LEU A 968 -4.68 28.95 26.87
CA LEU A 968 -3.93 29.11 25.60
C LEU A 968 -2.66 28.23 25.60
N ARG A 969 -2.41 27.54 24.48
CA ARG A 969 -1.21 26.71 24.30
C ARG A 969 0.00 27.59 23.99
N LYS A 970 1.13 27.37 24.66
CA LYS A 970 2.41 28.03 24.33
C LYS A 970 2.98 27.54 23.01
N VAL A 971 3.48 28.44 22.18
CA VAL A 971 4.09 28.15 20.87
C VAL A 971 5.42 27.47 21.04
N GLY A 972 5.49 26.25 20.63
CA GLY A 972 6.70 25.44 20.57
C GLY A 972 6.66 24.35 19.51
N SER A 973 5.67 24.35 18.58
CA SER A 973 5.60 23.31 17.56
C SER A 973 6.71 23.50 16.52
N ALA A 974 7.38 22.38 16.13
CA ALA A 974 8.37 22.35 15.08
C ALA A 974 7.83 22.95 13.76
N THR A 975 6.54 22.80 13.53
CA THR A 975 5.80 23.33 12.36
C THR A 975 5.82 24.84 12.27
N GLU A 976 5.55 25.54 13.36
CA GLU A 976 5.50 27.03 13.35
C GLU A 976 6.90 27.63 13.22
N ARG A 977 7.89 27.04 13.88
CA ARG A 977 9.30 27.44 13.70
C ARG A 977 9.77 27.24 12.26
N ALA A 978 9.43 26.11 11.65
CA ALA A 978 9.73 25.85 10.24
C ALA A 978 9.04 26.87 9.31
N ARG A 979 7.76 27.17 9.54
CA ARG A 979 7.00 28.14 8.76
C ARG A 979 7.66 29.52 8.75
N ILE A 980 8.04 30.02 9.93
CA ILE A 980 8.69 31.34 10.08
C ILE A 980 10.06 31.34 9.39
N ALA A 981 10.87 30.30 9.62
CA ALA A 981 12.21 30.20 9.05
C ALA A 981 12.20 30.07 7.52
N VAL A 982 11.31 29.24 6.96
CA VAL A 982 11.15 29.05 5.52
C VAL A 982 10.65 30.32 4.85
N THR A 983 9.61 30.96 5.40
CA THR A 983 9.06 32.22 4.88
C THR A 983 10.11 33.31 4.82
N ARG A 984 10.91 33.51 5.87
CA ARG A 984 11.97 34.50 5.90
C ARG A 984 13.05 34.24 4.84
N ARG A 985 13.54 32.98 4.77
CA ARG A 985 14.59 32.59 3.81
C ARG A 985 14.17 32.70 2.37
N LEU A 986 12.92 32.38 2.03
CA LEU A 986 12.38 32.55 0.68
C LEU A 986 12.25 34.01 0.32
N LYS A 987 11.75 34.86 1.23
CA LYS A 987 11.66 36.30 1.02
C LYS A 987 13.04 36.94 0.81
N ASP A 988 14.05 36.54 1.60
CA ASP A 988 15.43 37.04 1.48
C ASP A 988 16.05 36.60 0.15
N ALA A 989 15.79 35.37 -0.31
CA ALA A 989 16.27 34.90 -1.62
C ALA A 989 15.65 35.67 -2.78
N VAL A 990 14.32 35.86 -2.75
CA VAL A 990 13.60 36.63 -3.77
C VAL A 990 14.04 38.11 -3.78
N ALA A 991 14.32 38.69 -2.61
CA ALA A 991 14.84 40.07 -2.51
C ALA A 991 16.22 40.21 -3.17
N ARG A 992 17.15 39.27 -2.89
CA ARG A 992 18.49 39.26 -3.53
C ARG A 992 18.45 39.09 -5.05
N ILE A 993 17.49 38.26 -5.54
CA ILE A 993 17.30 38.11 -6.98
C ILE A 993 16.75 39.42 -7.58
N ALA A 994 15.86 40.12 -6.88
CA ALA A 994 15.29 41.37 -7.29
C ALA A 994 16.34 42.53 -7.34
N GLU A 995 17.36 42.48 -6.48
CA GLU A 995 18.51 43.45 -6.53
C GLU A 995 19.35 43.26 -7.82
N LEU A 996 19.37 42.08 -8.40
CA LEU A 996 20.11 41.74 -9.62
C LEU A 996 19.27 41.90 -10.89
N ASP A 997 17.98 41.66 -10.82
CA ASP A 997 17.00 41.83 -11.88
C ASP A 997 15.61 42.11 -11.28
N GLU A 998 15.13 43.33 -11.43
CA GLU A 998 13.89 43.80 -10.82
C GLU A 998 12.65 43.10 -11.37
N ASP A 999 12.62 42.79 -12.68
CA ASP A 999 11.48 42.15 -13.33
C ASP A 999 11.36 40.69 -12.93
N LEU A 1000 12.48 39.97 -12.87
CA LEU A 1000 12.56 38.63 -12.37
C LEU A 1000 12.17 38.57 -10.88
N GLY A 1001 12.62 39.51 -10.08
CA GLY A 1001 12.22 39.66 -8.69
C GLY A 1001 10.73 39.94 -8.51
N ARG A 1002 10.13 40.71 -9.38
CA ARG A 1002 8.69 41.01 -9.41
C ARG A 1002 7.88 39.77 -9.75
N HIS A 1003 8.30 39.01 -10.76
CA HIS A 1003 7.70 37.76 -11.15
C HIS A 1003 7.75 36.76 -9.99
N LEU A 1004 8.89 36.53 -9.35
CA LEU A 1004 9.02 35.64 -8.19
C LEU A 1004 8.16 36.07 -7.00
N ARG A 1005 8.01 37.39 -6.74
CA ARG A 1005 7.11 37.88 -5.68
C ARG A 1005 5.64 37.59 -5.97
N ALA A 1006 5.23 37.58 -7.23
CA ALA A 1006 3.87 37.29 -7.64
C ALA A 1006 3.55 35.80 -7.56
N GLU A 1007 4.50 34.91 -7.91
CA GLU A 1007 4.30 33.48 -8.05
C GLU A 1007 4.64 32.68 -6.80
N VAL A 1008 5.52 33.19 -5.90
CA VAL A 1008 5.91 32.48 -4.68
C VAL A 1008 4.95 32.82 -3.54
N ARG A 1009 4.21 31.83 -3.08
CA ARG A 1009 3.35 31.94 -1.90
C ARG A 1009 4.01 31.26 -0.71
N THR A 1010 3.97 31.93 0.43
CA THR A 1010 4.58 31.43 1.68
C THR A 1010 3.55 31.35 2.79
N GLY A 1011 3.65 30.33 3.66
CA GLY A 1011 2.73 30.09 4.76
C GLY A 1011 3.02 28.74 5.41
N THR A 1012 2.00 28.11 6.00
CA THR A 1012 2.08 26.71 6.45
C THR A 1012 2.38 25.78 5.27
N TYR A 1013 1.84 26.12 4.10
CA TYR A 1013 2.18 25.56 2.81
C TYR A 1013 2.79 26.64 1.93
N CYS A 1014 3.86 26.29 1.23
CA CYS A 1014 4.53 27.16 0.27
C CYS A 1014 4.30 26.60 -1.13
N SER A 1015 4.15 27.47 -2.14
CA SER A 1015 4.00 27.06 -3.55
C SER A 1015 4.62 28.07 -4.49
N TYR A 1016 4.86 27.65 -5.74
CA TYR A 1016 5.26 28.50 -6.86
C TYR A 1016 4.33 28.22 -8.05
N GLY A 1017 3.73 29.25 -8.65
CA GLY A 1017 2.88 29.11 -9.84
C GLY A 1017 1.51 28.46 -9.57
N GLY A 1018 0.89 28.67 -8.37
CA GLY A 1018 -0.40 28.10 -8.00
C GLY A 1018 -1.32 29.06 -7.30
#